data_88a465edf515c9cc8e99ca2ba1e438a6
#
_entry.id   88a465edf515c9cc8e99ca2ba1e438a6
#
_cell.length_a   1.000
_cell.length_b   1.000
_cell.length_c   1.000
_cell.angle_alpha   90.00
_cell.angle_beta   90.00
_cell.angle_gamma   90.00
#
_symmetry.space_group_name_H-M   'P 1'
#
loop_
_entity.id
_entity.type
_entity.pdbx_description
1 polymer ?
#
loop_
_entity_poly.entity_id
_entity_poly.type
_entity_poly.pdbx_seq_one_letter_code
_entity_poly.pdbx_strand_id
1 'polypeptide(L)'
;MKVRAMTKFIPITRGTWSVLTAQVLEASDGYKNKNISICGDNLPQELGVPYEYEGTLIKGKYGKQLKATSWKLSVGQSEDEIVGYLSSGLFKGIGKKTAKEIYKKFGEQSIEVIQKTPDKLQEVSGIGPKATALITKQVKDDDGFIRFSEYLHKFHISPKQAAEIMVEVKDAEGEQEEYASYLKWNPYKYYSIDFITAERIAQAEGLKVDYEPRLMRAVDDTFRRAEAAGHLGISAECVVNLTTNYINKCRVPAVSTEKVLEVASKMIRGGYFAWHNKADGRTLLSTLKIDKIQSSLISSLKVLNQPIEERIDITNAIANAKYALDDSQIEAVKTATRNHLSIITGGPGTGKSTISETVIEALTQAHPEYTVCQIAPTGKAARRLEQATGREASTIHAKLRIYDEDEAEKALDIEDDIILVDEASMIDLKLAQILFAHIKPEATVIIMGDVDQLQSVGAGAVLRDMIDSGVIPVARLTTTHRQASGSVIIENANRIKSGETLLYTSEDFKISCAGSEQIIRQYLDDVRKYGVENTVLLAPLRKQIEFYNNQIQERINPADEQKAEIKAHGELFREGDRVMELKNTDEASNGDLGRIDQIDVESKEIYVTFENGNKKVFTKENADELTLAYAMTIHKSQGSEYDSVIMTLTDEAQCMLTRSLLYTGITRAKKQVRLYGTREQINTAIKNKDTDKRLTTTAEVLRASAER
;
A
#
# COMPACT_ATOMS: atom_id res chain seq x y z
N MET A 1 -30.64 -25.89 -13.65
CA MET A 1 -30.55 -25.22 -14.96
C MET A 1 -29.07 -25.12 -15.34
N LYS A 2 -28.75 -25.50 -16.56
CA LYS A 2 -27.40 -25.28 -17.13
C LYS A 2 -27.45 -24.16 -18.16
N VAL A 3 -26.50 -23.23 -18.08
CA VAL A 3 -26.45 -22.09 -19.00
C VAL A 3 -24.99 -21.88 -19.42
N ARG A 4 -24.77 -21.92 -20.71
CA ARG A 4 -23.50 -21.47 -21.30
C ARG A 4 -23.64 -20.00 -21.64
N ALA A 5 -22.81 -19.17 -21.03
CA ALA A 5 -22.95 -17.73 -21.15
C ALA A 5 -21.58 -17.03 -21.06
N MET A 6 -21.50 -15.88 -21.69
CA MET A 6 -20.30 -15.04 -21.77
C MET A 6 -20.51 -13.77 -20.95
N THR A 7 -19.67 -13.54 -19.95
CA THR A 7 -19.80 -12.38 -19.06
C THR A 7 -19.57 -11.09 -19.83
N LYS A 8 -20.54 -10.17 -19.77
CA LYS A 8 -20.49 -8.84 -20.41
C LYS A 8 -20.19 -7.74 -19.41
N PHE A 9 -20.66 -7.88 -18.18
CA PHE A 9 -20.58 -6.84 -17.16
C PHE A 9 -20.74 -7.44 -15.76
N ILE A 10 -20.03 -6.85 -14.77
CA ILE A 10 -20.07 -7.29 -13.37
C ILE A 10 -20.59 -6.12 -12.52
N PRO A 11 -21.92 -6.07 -12.26
CA PRO A 11 -22.52 -4.94 -11.55
C PRO A 11 -22.21 -4.89 -10.06
N ILE A 12 -21.95 -6.03 -9.44
CA ILE A 12 -21.77 -6.12 -7.98
C ILE A 12 -20.70 -7.16 -7.67
N THR A 13 -19.71 -6.75 -6.84
CA THR A 13 -18.77 -7.66 -6.19
C THR A 13 -18.67 -7.26 -4.72
N ARG A 14 -18.87 -8.22 -3.80
CA ARG A 14 -18.77 -8.03 -2.35
C ARG A 14 -18.03 -9.21 -1.74
N GLY A 15 -16.74 -9.06 -1.50
CA GLY A 15 -15.90 -10.17 -1.08
C GLY A 15 -15.86 -11.26 -2.15
N THR A 16 -16.19 -12.48 -1.78
CA THR A 16 -16.27 -13.63 -2.70
C THR A 16 -17.53 -13.65 -3.56
N TRP A 17 -18.59 -12.94 -3.15
CA TRP A 17 -19.88 -12.97 -3.83
C TRP A 17 -19.99 -11.91 -4.91
N SER A 18 -20.45 -12.33 -6.10
CA SER A 18 -20.64 -11.42 -7.23
C SER A 18 -21.95 -11.67 -7.98
N VAL A 19 -22.34 -10.65 -8.73
CA VAL A 19 -23.42 -10.74 -9.72
C VAL A 19 -22.84 -10.40 -11.08
N LEU A 20 -23.03 -11.29 -12.04
CA LEU A 20 -22.62 -11.12 -13.42
C LEU A 20 -23.84 -10.85 -14.30
N THR A 21 -23.69 -10.00 -15.29
CA THR A 21 -24.61 -9.93 -16.42
C THR A 21 -23.95 -10.60 -17.61
N ALA A 22 -24.49 -11.71 -18.05
CA ALA A 22 -23.89 -12.54 -19.10
C ALA A 22 -24.83 -12.70 -20.30
N GLN A 23 -24.26 -12.72 -21.49
CA GLN A 23 -24.96 -13.09 -22.72
C GLN A 23 -25.11 -14.59 -22.77
N VAL A 24 -26.32 -15.07 -22.93
CA VAL A 24 -26.62 -16.49 -23.06
C VAL A 24 -26.21 -16.97 -24.46
N LEU A 25 -25.36 -17.99 -24.49
CA LEU A 25 -24.97 -18.71 -25.71
C LEU A 25 -25.85 -19.95 -25.89
N GLU A 26 -26.01 -20.73 -24.81
CA GLU A 26 -26.87 -21.90 -24.76
C GLU A 26 -27.51 -22.00 -23.38
N ALA A 27 -28.70 -22.52 -23.29
CA ALA A 27 -29.38 -22.76 -22.00
C ALA A 27 -30.29 -24.00 -22.05
N SER A 28 -30.28 -24.78 -20.96
CA SER A 28 -31.27 -25.82 -20.69
C SER A 28 -32.60 -25.18 -20.29
N ASP A 29 -33.67 -26.01 -20.27
CA ASP A 29 -34.97 -25.66 -19.70
C ASP A 29 -35.73 -24.53 -20.42
N GLY A 30 -35.44 -24.31 -21.72
CA GLY A 30 -36.21 -23.38 -22.56
C GLY A 30 -36.05 -21.89 -22.22
N TYR A 31 -34.98 -21.50 -21.58
CA TYR A 31 -34.66 -20.08 -21.31
C TYR A 31 -34.45 -19.32 -22.62
N LYS A 32 -35.25 -18.27 -22.87
CA LYS A 32 -35.30 -17.58 -24.17
C LYS A 32 -34.66 -16.18 -24.18
N ASN A 33 -34.23 -15.65 -23.02
CA ASN A 33 -33.67 -14.32 -22.98
C ASN A 33 -32.20 -14.33 -23.46
N LYS A 34 -31.82 -13.29 -24.20
CA LYS A 34 -30.44 -13.08 -24.69
C LYS A 34 -29.42 -12.87 -23.57
N ASN A 35 -29.85 -12.34 -22.43
CA ASN A 35 -29.00 -12.09 -21.28
C ASN A 35 -29.58 -12.75 -20.02
N ILE A 36 -28.68 -13.10 -19.11
CA ILE A 36 -28.98 -13.65 -17.80
C ILE A 36 -28.16 -12.97 -16.73
N SER A 37 -28.77 -12.73 -15.56
CA SER A 37 -28.05 -12.33 -14.36
C SER A 37 -27.66 -13.59 -13.60
N ILE A 38 -26.36 -13.75 -13.32
CA ILE A 38 -25.80 -14.92 -12.63
C ILE A 38 -25.22 -14.41 -11.32
N CYS A 39 -25.58 -15.00 -10.19
CA CYS A 39 -25.08 -14.63 -8.88
C CYS A 39 -24.51 -15.84 -8.14
N GLY A 40 -23.48 -15.62 -7.35
CA GLY A 40 -22.83 -16.68 -6.58
C GLY A 40 -21.49 -16.23 -5.99
N ASP A 41 -20.89 -17.14 -5.25
CA ASP A 41 -19.55 -16.92 -4.72
C ASP A 41 -18.50 -17.31 -5.76
N ASN A 42 -17.43 -16.48 -5.83
CA ASN A 42 -16.24 -16.69 -6.68
C ASN A 42 -16.53 -16.99 -8.14
N LEU A 43 -17.55 -16.33 -8.70
CA LEU A 43 -17.84 -16.43 -10.12
C LEU A 43 -16.65 -15.89 -10.94
N PRO A 44 -16.41 -16.45 -12.15
CA PRO A 44 -15.37 -15.97 -13.04
C PRO A 44 -15.65 -14.52 -13.44
N GLN A 45 -14.64 -13.66 -13.34
CA GLN A 45 -14.78 -12.23 -13.59
C GLN A 45 -14.21 -11.79 -14.95
N GLU A 46 -13.71 -12.72 -15.72
CA GLU A 46 -13.17 -12.47 -17.05
C GLU A 46 -14.29 -12.08 -18.02
N LEU A 47 -14.19 -10.85 -18.57
CA LEU A 47 -15.17 -10.36 -19.54
C LEU A 47 -14.93 -10.98 -20.90
N GLY A 48 -16.02 -11.40 -21.56
CA GLY A 48 -15.97 -11.98 -22.89
C GLY A 48 -15.53 -13.44 -22.95
N VAL A 49 -15.30 -14.09 -21.83
CA VAL A 49 -14.96 -15.51 -21.76
C VAL A 49 -16.24 -16.32 -21.54
N PRO A 50 -16.48 -17.39 -22.32
CA PRO A 50 -17.66 -18.23 -22.18
C PRO A 50 -17.43 -19.31 -21.10
N TYR A 51 -18.40 -19.39 -20.16
CA TYR A 51 -18.46 -20.42 -19.13
C TYR A 51 -19.80 -21.14 -19.17
N GLU A 52 -19.81 -22.42 -18.83
CA GLU A 52 -21.03 -23.19 -18.53
C GLU A 52 -21.31 -23.10 -17.04
N TYR A 53 -22.44 -22.51 -16.67
CA TYR A 53 -22.90 -22.37 -15.30
C TYR A 53 -23.98 -23.36 -14.98
N GLU A 54 -23.94 -24.00 -13.82
CA GLU A 54 -24.99 -24.84 -13.28
C GLU A 54 -25.52 -24.24 -11.98
N GLY A 55 -26.85 -24.19 -11.83
CA GLY A 55 -27.46 -23.58 -10.66
C GLY A 55 -28.97 -23.57 -10.67
N THR A 56 -29.54 -22.83 -9.73
CA THR A 56 -30.99 -22.71 -9.55
C THR A 56 -31.47 -21.31 -9.92
N LEU A 57 -32.53 -21.20 -10.70
CA LEU A 57 -33.18 -19.93 -10.99
C LEU A 57 -33.91 -19.41 -9.74
N ILE A 58 -33.53 -18.23 -9.30
CA ILE A 58 -34.15 -17.54 -8.16
C ILE A 58 -34.76 -16.21 -8.62
N LYS A 59 -35.73 -15.69 -7.85
CA LYS A 59 -36.29 -14.35 -8.08
C LYS A 59 -35.56 -13.35 -7.19
N GLY A 60 -34.61 -12.61 -7.75
CA GLY A 60 -33.89 -11.55 -7.07
C GLY A 60 -34.61 -10.19 -7.14
N LYS A 61 -34.04 -9.17 -6.48
CA LYS A 61 -34.56 -7.80 -6.44
C LYS A 61 -34.74 -7.17 -7.83
N TYR A 62 -33.93 -7.60 -8.81
CA TYR A 62 -33.89 -7.07 -10.18
C TYR A 62 -34.34 -8.08 -11.24
N GLY A 63 -35.16 -9.07 -10.87
CA GLY A 63 -35.69 -10.07 -11.78
C GLY A 63 -35.19 -11.49 -11.53
N LYS A 64 -35.35 -12.37 -12.53
CA LYS A 64 -34.87 -13.76 -12.45
C LYS A 64 -33.35 -13.80 -12.57
N GLN A 65 -32.69 -14.47 -11.63
CA GLN A 65 -31.25 -14.67 -11.59
C GLN A 65 -30.92 -16.15 -11.47
N LEU A 66 -29.82 -16.59 -12.09
CA LEU A 66 -29.26 -17.92 -11.87
C LEU A 66 -28.34 -17.85 -10.65
N LYS A 67 -28.71 -18.50 -9.55
CA LYS A 67 -27.79 -18.74 -8.44
C LYS A 67 -26.89 -19.90 -8.81
N ALA A 68 -25.68 -19.61 -9.28
CA ALA A 68 -24.74 -20.62 -9.70
C ALA A 68 -24.19 -21.40 -8.51
N THR A 69 -24.15 -22.71 -8.64
CA THR A 69 -23.54 -23.65 -7.69
C THR A 69 -22.24 -24.21 -8.20
N SER A 70 -22.05 -24.22 -9.52
CA SER A 70 -20.79 -24.59 -10.18
C SER A 70 -20.68 -23.90 -11.53
N TRP A 71 -19.47 -23.83 -12.04
CA TRP A 71 -19.18 -23.33 -13.37
C TRP A 71 -17.92 -24.01 -13.93
N LYS A 72 -17.78 -24.04 -15.25
CA LYS A 72 -16.57 -24.50 -15.95
C LYS A 72 -16.34 -23.68 -17.21
N LEU A 73 -15.07 -23.53 -17.59
CA LEU A 73 -14.70 -22.89 -18.85
C LEU A 73 -15.26 -23.69 -20.02
N SER A 74 -15.86 -23.02 -21.01
CA SER A 74 -16.51 -23.67 -22.14
C SER A 74 -16.36 -22.84 -23.41
N VAL A 75 -15.15 -22.79 -23.97
CA VAL A 75 -14.83 -22.03 -25.18
C VAL A 75 -15.39 -22.79 -26.40
N GLY A 76 -16.24 -22.12 -27.19
CA GLY A 76 -16.76 -22.63 -28.46
C GLY A 76 -15.88 -22.18 -29.65
N GLN A 77 -16.45 -22.31 -30.85
CA GLN A 77 -15.74 -22.07 -32.11
C GLN A 77 -16.05 -20.67 -32.73
N SER A 78 -16.94 -19.90 -32.14
CA SER A 78 -17.30 -18.58 -32.67
C SER A 78 -16.20 -17.54 -32.48
N GLU A 79 -16.17 -16.52 -33.35
CA GLU A 79 -15.20 -15.43 -33.30
C GLU A 79 -15.20 -14.75 -31.91
N ASP A 80 -16.39 -14.38 -31.43
CA ASP A 80 -16.51 -13.68 -30.14
C ASP A 80 -15.99 -14.49 -28.96
N GLU A 81 -16.16 -15.83 -29.00
CA GLU A 81 -15.71 -16.72 -27.94
C GLU A 81 -14.19 -16.91 -27.97
N ILE A 82 -13.63 -17.19 -29.15
CA ILE A 82 -12.18 -17.39 -29.30
C ILE A 82 -11.42 -16.10 -29.05
N VAL A 83 -11.87 -14.97 -29.61
CA VAL A 83 -11.27 -13.66 -29.40
C VAL A 83 -11.39 -13.25 -27.94
N GLY A 84 -12.56 -13.46 -27.32
CA GLY A 84 -12.77 -13.19 -25.89
C GLY A 84 -11.83 -13.98 -25.02
N TYR A 85 -11.71 -15.27 -25.25
CA TYR A 85 -10.83 -16.18 -24.52
C TYR A 85 -9.36 -15.78 -24.63
N LEU A 86 -8.85 -15.59 -25.86
CA LEU A 86 -7.45 -15.21 -26.09
C LEU A 86 -7.10 -13.83 -25.54
N SER A 87 -8.04 -12.89 -25.50
CA SER A 87 -7.85 -11.54 -25.00
C SER A 87 -8.29 -11.28 -23.54
N SER A 88 -8.64 -12.34 -22.81
CA SER A 88 -9.19 -12.26 -21.44
C SER A 88 -8.19 -11.79 -20.37
N GLY A 89 -6.90 -11.65 -20.71
CA GLY A 89 -5.83 -11.42 -19.75
C GLY A 89 -5.21 -12.70 -19.18
N LEU A 90 -5.78 -13.87 -19.50
CA LEU A 90 -5.17 -15.17 -19.19
C LEU A 90 -3.87 -15.39 -19.98
N PHE A 91 -3.75 -14.74 -21.13
CA PHE A 91 -2.57 -14.86 -22.01
C PHE A 91 -1.79 -13.54 -22.05
N LYS A 92 -0.60 -13.52 -21.44
CA LYS A 92 0.29 -12.34 -21.50
C LYS A 92 0.71 -12.05 -22.95
N GLY A 93 0.50 -10.83 -23.40
CA GLY A 93 0.89 -10.36 -24.72
C GLY A 93 -0.14 -10.57 -25.83
N ILE A 94 -1.31 -11.17 -25.55
CA ILE A 94 -2.42 -11.23 -26.49
C ILE A 94 -3.48 -10.20 -26.10
N GLY A 95 -3.41 -9.01 -26.69
CA GLY A 95 -4.50 -8.04 -26.62
C GLY A 95 -5.62 -8.36 -27.62
N LYS A 96 -6.78 -7.68 -27.48
CA LYS A 96 -7.96 -7.89 -28.32
C LYS A 96 -7.66 -7.75 -29.83
N LYS A 97 -6.74 -6.86 -30.22
CA LYS A 97 -6.32 -6.69 -31.62
C LYS A 97 -5.58 -7.92 -32.13
N THR A 98 -4.61 -8.42 -31.36
CA THR A 98 -3.84 -9.62 -31.71
C THR A 98 -4.73 -10.87 -31.75
N ALA A 99 -5.64 -11.03 -30.80
CA ALA A 99 -6.61 -12.13 -30.79
C ALA A 99 -7.52 -12.13 -32.04
N LYS A 100 -7.97 -10.95 -32.48
CA LYS A 100 -8.74 -10.81 -33.74
C LYS A 100 -7.93 -11.17 -34.98
N GLU A 101 -6.66 -10.78 -35.06
CA GLU A 101 -5.80 -11.14 -36.20
C GLU A 101 -5.51 -12.64 -36.22
N ILE A 102 -5.36 -13.28 -35.05
CA ILE A 102 -5.23 -14.74 -34.93
C ILE A 102 -6.50 -15.41 -35.50
N TYR A 103 -7.68 -15.00 -35.03
CA TYR A 103 -8.94 -15.57 -35.49
C TYR A 103 -9.18 -15.32 -36.99
N LYS A 104 -8.89 -14.12 -37.47
CA LYS A 104 -9.00 -13.76 -38.88
C LYS A 104 -8.14 -14.64 -39.79
N LYS A 105 -6.97 -15.07 -39.29
CA LYS A 105 -6.05 -15.91 -40.02
C LYS A 105 -6.41 -17.41 -39.99
N PHE A 106 -6.82 -17.88 -38.81
CA PHE A 106 -7.01 -19.32 -38.55
C PHE A 106 -8.43 -19.76 -38.30
N GLY A 107 -9.37 -18.80 -38.12
CA GLY A 107 -10.79 -19.08 -37.88
C GLY A 107 -11.02 -19.94 -36.65
N GLU A 108 -11.93 -20.88 -36.77
CA GLU A 108 -12.30 -21.85 -35.71
C GLU A 108 -11.11 -22.72 -35.24
N GLN A 109 -10.09 -22.87 -36.09
CA GLN A 109 -8.91 -23.65 -35.78
C GLN A 109 -7.84 -22.89 -34.99
N SER A 110 -8.10 -21.63 -34.59
CA SER A 110 -7.13 -20.76 -33.89
C SER A 110 -6.51 -21.44 -32.67
N ILE A 111 -7.31 -22.07 -31.82
CA ILE A 111 -6.82 -22.76 -30.61
C ILE A 111 -6.03 -23.99 -30.99
N GLU A 112 -6.50 -24.79 -31.97
CA GLU A 112 -5.80 -25.98 -32.46
C GLU A 112 -4.45 -25.64 -33.08
N VAL A 113 -4.36 -24.55 -33.86
CA VAL A 113 -3.10 -24.05 -34.43
C VAL A 113 -2.12 -23.68 -33.34
N ILE A 114 -2.57 -22.98 -32.28
CA ILE A 114 -1.71 -22.60 -31.16
C ILE A 114 -1.20 -23.86 -30.43
N GLN A 115 -2.03 -24.86 -30.25
CA GLN A 115 -1.67 -26.11 -29.55
C GLN A 115 -0.76 -27.02 -30.38
N LYS A 116 -1.09 -27.25 -31.66
CA LYS A 116 -0.44 -28.28 -32.49
C LYS A 116 0.65 -27.75 -33.44
N THR A 117 0.49 -26.51 -33.92
CA THR A 117 1.36 -25.93 -34.96
C THR A 117 1.68 -24.45 -34.64
N PRO A 118 2.26 -24.15 -33.46
CA PRO A 118 2.45 -22.80 -32.99
C PRO A 118 3.32 -21.90 -33.86
N ASP A 119 4.25 -22.49 -34.63
CA ASP A 119 5.09 -21.73 -35.54
C ASP A 119 4.31 -20.95 -36.60
N LYS A 120 3.10 -21.40 -36.94
CA LYS A 120 2.20 -20.66 -37.83
C LYS A 120 1.72 -19.33 -37.27
N LEU A 121 1.80 -19.11 -35.94
CA LEU A 121 1.47 -17.83 -35.33
C LEU A 121 2.37 -16.68 -35.82
N GLN A 122 3.59 -17.00 -36.26
CA GLN A 122 4.50 -16.01 -36.85
C GLN A 122 3.98 -15.43 -38.18
N GLU A 123 3.01 -16.10 -38.81
CA GLU A 123 2.32 -15.56 -39.98
C GLU A 123 1.29 -14.46 -39.65
N VAL A 124 1.00 -14.23 -38.36
CA VAL A 124 0.11 -13.18 -37.89
C VAL A 124 0.90 -11.89 -37.65
N SER A 125 0.45 -10.80 -38.23
CA SER A 125 1.13 -9.50 -38.08
C SER A 125 1.23 -9.10 -36.60
N GLY A 126 2.44 -8.80 -36.13
CA GLY A 126 2.72 -8.40 -34.75
C GLY A 126 3.08 -9.56 -33.81
N ILE A 127 3.12 -10.81 -34.29
CA ILE A 127 3.56 -11.97 -33.50
C ILE A 127 4.93 -12.44 -33.98
N GLY A 128 5.97 -12.13 -33.22
CA GLY A 128 7.32 -12.59 -33.45
C GLY A 128 7.66 -13.90 -32.72
N PRO A 129 8.86 -14.49 -32.94
CA PRO A 129 9.26 -15.76 -32.32
C PRO A 129 9.15 -15.80 -30.79
N LYS A 130 9.48 -14.70 -30.11
CA LYS A 130 9.35 -14.59 -28.64
C LYS A 130 7.87 -14.62 -28.17
N ALA A 131 7.00 -13.91 -28.89
CA ALA A 131 5.57 -13.92 -28.60
C ALA A 131 4.96 -15.29 -28.91
N THR A 132 5.34 -15.92 -30.03
CA THR A 132 4.92 -17.28 -30.37
C THR A 132 5.30 -18.27 -29.28
N ALA A 133 6.54 -18.27 -28.80
CA ALA A 133 6.99 -19.15 -27.72
C ALA A 133 6.19 -18.95 -26.42
N LEU A 134 5.91 -17.68 -26.06
CA LEU A 134 5.12 -17.34 -24.87
C LEU A 134 3.67 -17.83 -24.99
N ILE A 135 3.01 -17.55 -26.10
CA ILE A 135 1.63 -17.96 -26.39
C ILE A 135 1.52 -19.49 -26.39
N THR A 136 2.46 -20.16 -27.07
CA THR A 136 2.47 -21.63 -27.18
C THR A 136 2.64 -22.28 -25.82
N LYS A 137 3.55 -21.75 -25.00
CA LYS A 137 3.74 -22.26 -23.64
C LYS A 137 2.46 -22.16 -22.82
N GLN A 138 1.73 -21.06 -22.94
CA GLN A 138 0.51 -20.81 -22.18
C GLN A 138 -0.68 -21.68 -22.64
N VAL A 139 -0.82 -21.95 -23.94
CA VAL A 139 -1.96 -22.74 -24.49
C VAL A 139 -1.70 -24.25 -24.48
N LYS A 140 -0.45 -24.72 -24.59
CA LYS A 140 -0.12 -26.15 -24.41
C LYS A 140 -0.46 -26.67 -23.02
N ASP A 141 -0.51 -25.79 -22.04
CA ASP A 141 -0.91 -26.09 -20.66
C ASP A 141 -2.44 -26.08 -20.43
N ASP A 142 -3.24 -25.87 -21.48
CA ASP A 142 -4.67 -25.53 -21.34
C ASP A 142 -5.50 -26.66 -20.66
N ASP A 143 -5.30 -27.90 -21.08
CA ASP A 143 -6.00 -29.05 -20.45
C ASP A 143 -5.55 -29.26 -18.99
N GLY A 144 -4.29 -29.06 -18.69
CA GLY A 144 -3.73 -29.11 -17.35
C GLY A 144 -4.27 -27.96 -16.51
N PHE A 145 -4.33 -26.74 -17.06
CA PHE A 145 -4.85 -25.56 -16.40
C PHE A 145 -6.36 -25.66 -16.14
N ILE A 146 -7.15 -26.14 -17.10
CA ILE A 146 -8.59 -26.32 -16.93
C ILE A 146 -8.86 -27.29 -15.76
N ARG A 147 -8.25 -28.47 -15.75
CA ARG A 147 -8.40 -29.45 -14.66
C ARG A 147 -7.93 -28.89 -13.30
N PHE A 148 -6.84 -28.15 -13.30
CA PHE A 148 -6.30 -27.49 -12.11
C PHE A 148 -7.23 -26.39 -11.60
N SER A 149 -7.75 -25.57 -12.49
CA SER A 149 -8.70 -24.51 -12.16
C SER A 149 -10.04 -25.06 -11.65
N GLU A 150 -10.55 -26.14 -12.29
CA GLU A 150 -11.75 -26.85 -11.81
C GLU A 150 -11.55 -27.45 -10.41
N TYR A 151 -10.36 -28.00 -10.13
CA TYR A 151 -10.03 -28.48 -8.80
C TYR A 151 -10.03 -27.35 -7.77
N LEU A 152 -9.36 -26.24 -8.07
CA LEU A 152 -9.23 -25.07 -7.19
C LEU A 152 -10.56 -24.32 -7.00
N HIS A 153 -11.45 -24.38 -8.00
CA HIS A 153 -12.78 -23.79 -7.89
C HIS A 153 -13.58 -24.35 -6.70
N LYS A 154 -13.42 -25.62 -6.34
CA LYS A 154 -14.05 -26.22 -5.16
C LYS A 154 -13.70 -25.50 -3.85
N PHE A 155 -12.58 -24.79 -3.85
CA PHE A 155 -12.05 -24.02 -2.72
C PHE A 155 -12.25 -22.50 -2.87
N HIS A 156 -13.09 -22.10 -3.83
CA HIS A 156 -13.42 -20.71 -4.09
C HIS A 156 -12.25 -19.87 -4.62
N ILE A 157 -11.37 -20.46 -5.40
CA ILE A 157 -10.27 -19.77 -6.07
C ILE A 157 -10.71 -19.41 -7.49
N SER A 158 -10.54 -18.15 -7.89
CA SER A 158 -10.85 -17.68 -9.25
C SER A 158 -9.82 -18.21 -10.27
N PRO A 159 -10.17 -18.26 -11.58
CA PRO A 159 -9.22 -18.66 -12.61
C PRO A 159 -7.94 -17.83 -12.65
N LYS A 160 -8.02 -16.52 -12.38
CA LYS A 160 -6.86 -15.64 -12.29
C LYS A 160 -5.91 -16.08 -11.17
N GLN A 161 -6.45 -16.31 -9.98
CA GLN A 161 -5.67 -16.81 -8.84
C GLN A 161 -5.14 -18.22 -9.11
N ALA A 162 -5.93 -19.10 -9.78
CA ALA A 162 -5.47 -20.42 -10.17
C ALA A 162 -4.26 -20.37 -11.12
N ALA A 163 -4.21 -19.38 -12.03
CA ALA A 163 -3.06 -19.16 -12.89
C ALA A 163 -1.81 -18.74 -12.11
N GLU A 164 -1.95 -17.85 -11.13
CA GLU A 164 -0.86 -17.44 -10.25
C GLU A 164 -0.32 -18.62 -9.42
N ILE A 165 -1.21 -19.44 -8.86
CA ILE A 165 -0.86 -20.65 -8.09
C ILE A 165 -0.16 -21.66 -9.01
N MET A 166 -0.65 -21.84 -10.24
CA MET A 166 -0.04 -22.78 -11.20
C MET A 166 1.39 -22.40 -11.55
N VAL A 167 1.69 -21.09 -11.68
CA VAL A 167 3.06 -20.62 -11.90
C VAL A 167 3.97 -21.04 -10.76
N GLU A 168 3.56 -20.80 -9.50
CA GLU A 168 4.36 -21.19 -8.34
C GLU A 168 4.56 -22.72 -8.25
N VAL A 169 3.50 -23.50 -8.54
CA VAL A 169 3.60 -24.95 -8.53
C VAL A 169 4.56 -25.44 -9.63
N LYS A 170 4.51 -24.87 -10.83
CA LYS A 170 5.43 -25.17 -11.92
C LYS A 170 6.88 -24.82 -11.58
N ASP A 171 7.10 -23.66 -10.98
CA ASP A 171 8.44 -23.22 -10.58
C ASP A 171 9.03 -24.15 -9.49
N ALA A 172 8.19 -24.68 -8.61
CA ALA A 172 8.60 -25.55 -7.52
C ALA A 172 8.79 -27.03 -7.92
N GLU A 173 7.97 -27.54 -8.87
CA GLU A 173 7.87 -28.97 -9.17
C GLU A 173 8.28 -29.31 -10.63
N GLY A 174 8.47 -28.30 -11.47
CA GLY A 174 8.65 -28.46 -12.91
C GLY A 174 7.35 -28.69 -13.68
N GLU A 175 7.47 -28.94 -14.99
CA GLU A 175 6.30 -29.23 -15.84
C GLU A 175 5.79 -30.64 -15.56
N GLN A 176 4.49 -30.74 -15.20
CA GLN A 176 3.84 -31.98 -14.80
C GLN A 176 2.48 -32.13 -15.49
N GLU A 177 1.97 -33.37 -15.59
CA GLU A 177 0.65 -33.63 -16.17
C GLU A 177 -0.52 -33.32 -15.19
N GLU A 178 -0.30 -33.43 -13.87
CA GLU A 178 -1.35 -33.27 -12.86
C GLU A 178 -0.91 -32.41 -11.68
N TYR A 179 -0.95 -31.09 -11.86
CA TYR A 179 -0.56 -30.09 -10.83
C TYR A 179 -1.42 -30.16 -9.55
N ALA A 180 -2.68 -30.55 -9.65
CA ALA A 180 -3.57 -30.68 -8.49
C ALA A 180 -3.08 -31.73 -7.48
N SER A 181 -2.34 -32.76 -7.91
CA SER A 181 -1.81 -33.80 -7.02
C SER A 181 -0.88 -33.24 -5.95
N TYR A 182 -0.07 -32.22 -6.30
CA TYR A 182 0.84 -31.56 -5.38
C TYR A 182 0.12 -30.78 -4.28
N LEU A 183 -0.97 -30.10 -4.64
CA LEU A 183 -1.82 -29.40 -3.68
C LEU A 183 -2.56 -30.38 -2.76
N LYS A 184 -3.02 -31.51 -3.29
CA LYS A 184 -3.65 -32.56 -2.49
C LYS A 184 -2.67 -33.15 -1.45
N TRP A 185 -1.39 -33.28 -1.84
CA TRP A 185 -0.38 -33.79 -0.95
C TRP A 185 0.10 -32.76 0.07
N ASN A 186 0.37 -31.50 -0.34
CA ASN A 186 0.84 -30.45 0.55
C ASN A 186 0.43 -29.05 0.09
N PRO A 187 -0.77 -28.56 0.41
CA PRO A 187 -1.22 -27.22 0.03
C PRO A 187 -0.47 -26.10 0.74
N TYR A 188 0.23 -26.41 1.83
CA TYR A 188 0.97 -25.43 2.64
C TYR A 188 2.32 -25.04 2.07
N LYS A 189 2.81 -25.73 1.03
CA LYS A 189 4.07 -25.44 0.35
C LYS A 189 4.01 -24.15 -0.46
N TYR A 190 2.84 -23.80 -1.00
CA TYR A 190 2.66 -22.73 -1.98
C TYR A 190 2.09 -21.46 -1.33
N TYR A 191 2.82 -20.35 -1.50
CA TYR A 191 2.52 -19.09 -0.82
C TYR A 191 1.53 -18.19 -1.56
N SER A 192 1.29 -18.43 -2.84
CA SER A 192 0.17 -17.85 -3.60
C SER A 192 -1.20 -18.32 -3.09
N ILE A 193 -1.22 -19.40 -2.26
CA ILE A 193 -2.40 -19.85 -1.54
C ILE A 193 -2.32 -19.32 -0.11
N ASP A 194 -3.32 -18.54 0.31
CA ASP A 194 -3.43 -18.12 1.71
C ASP A 194 -3.67 -19.31 2.66
N PHE A 195 -3.28 -19.15 3.92
CA PHE A 195 -3.35 -20.25 4.90
C PHE A 195 -4.77 -20.80 5.08
N ILE A 196 -5.80 -19.96 5.04
CA ILE A 196 -7.19 -20.39 5.22
C ILE A 196 -7.64 -21.25 4.04
N THR A 197 -7.26 -20.88 2.84
CA THR A 197 -7.53 -21.67 1.63
C THR A 197 -6.75 -22.98 1.64
N ALA A 198 -5.48 -22.98 2.06
CA ALA A 198 -4.71 -24.20 2.26
C ALA A 198 -5.36 -25.14 3.30
N GLU A 199 -5.94 -24.60 4.38
CA GLU A 199 -6.74 -25.35 5.36
C GLU A 199 -7.96 -26.01 4.74
N ARG A 200 -8.69 -25.32 3.86
CA ARG A 200 -9.85 -25.88 3.15
C ARG A 200 -9.46 -27.05 2.25
N ILE A 201 -8.38 -26.89 1.49
CA ILE A 201 -7.83 -27.96 0.65
C ILE A 201 -7.41 -29.15 1.52
N ALA A 202 -6.62 -28.92 2.55
CA ALA A 202 -6.13 -29.96 3.45
C ALA A 202 -7.26 -30.72 4.15
N GLN A 203 -8.33 -30.04 4.53
CA GLN A 203 -9.51 -30.65 5.13
C GLN A 203 -10.26 -31.54 4.12
N ALA A 204 -10.42 -31.08 2.90
CA ALA A 204 -11.10 -31.83 1.83
C ALA A 204 -10.29 -33.09 1.45
N GLU A 205 -8.96 -33.00 1.45
CA GLU A 205 -8.06 -34.12 1.13
C GLU A 205 -7.77 -35.02 2.35
N GLY A 206 -8.36 -34.76 3.53
CA GLY A 206 -8.22 -35.59 4.71
C GLY A 206 -6.86 -35.51 5.41
N LEU A 207 -6.06 -34.45 5.17
CA LEU A 207 -4.79 -34.26 5.84
C LEU A 207 -5.00 -34.06 7.35
N LYS A 208 -4.10 -34.61 8.16
CA LYS A 208 -4.19 -34.56 9.62
C LYS A 208 -3.97 -33.12 10.15
N VAL A 209 -4.58 -32.82 11.31
CA VAL A 209 -4.45 -31.49 11.93
C VAL A 209 -3.04 -31.21 12.45
N ASP A 210 -2.30 -32.26 12.82
CA ASP A 210 -0.91 -32.23 13.28
C ASP A 210 0.12 -32.45 12.17
N TYR A 211 -0.30 -32.36 10.90
CA TYR A 211 0.56 -32.47 9.73
C TYR A 211 1.71 -31.46 9.80
N GLU A 212 2.96 -31.93 9.83
CA GLU A 212 4.13 -31.08 10.08
C GLU A 212 4.24 -29.87 9.13
N PRO A 213 4.06 -30.00 7.79
CA PRO A 213 4.09 -28.84 6.89
C PRO A 213 3.01 -27.78 7.21
N ARG A 214 1.84 -28.20 7.71
CA ARG A 214 0.81 -27.29 8.20
C ARG A 214 1.33 -26.44 9.37
N LEU A 215 1.95 -27.10 10.36
CA LEU A 215 2.47 -26.41 11.54
C LEU A 215 3.66 -25.51 11.19
N MET A 216 4.55 -25.95 10.32
CA MET A 216 5.66 -25.12 9.80
C MET A 216 5.15 -23.86 9.11
N ARG A 217 4.18 -24.02 8.19
CA ARG A 217 3.56 -22.88 7.49
C ARG A 217 2.84 -21.95 8.47
N ALA A 218 2.17 -22.47 9.49
CA ALA A 218 1.49 -21.67 10.49
C ALA A 218 2.48 -20.83 11.33
N VAL A 219 3.65 -21.39 11.67
CA VAL A 219 4.72 -20.62 12.32
C VAL A 219 5.19 -19.50 11.38
N ASP A 220 5.51 -19.79 10.13
CA ASP A 220 5.94 -18.78 9.15
C ASP A 220 4.86 -17.69 8.93
N ASP A 221 3.60 -18.09 8.79
CA ASP A 221 2.46 -17.17 8.64
C ASP A 221 2.27 -16.27 9.87
N THR A 222 2.63 -16.76 11.07
CA THR A 222 2.62 -15.94 12.29
C THR A 222 3.64 -14.81 12.19
N PHE A 223 4.83 -15.05 11.62
CA PHE A 223 5.82 -14.01 11.35
C PHE A 223 5.36 -13.04 10.26
N ARG A 224 4.79 -13.54 9.16
CA ARG A 224 4.23 -12.67 8.09
C ARG A 224 3.13 -11.75 8.60
N ARG A 225 2.27 -12.24 9.48
CA ARG A 225 1.24 -11.42 10.13
C ARG A 225 1.83 -10.38 11.07
N ALA A 226 2.90 -10.71 11.78
CA ALA A 226 3.62 -9.75 12.60
C ALA A 226 4.30 -8.67 11.73
N GLU A 227 4.92 -9.06 10.61
CA GLU A 227 5.49 -8.13 9.62
C GLU A 227 4.42 -7.19 9.04
N ALA A 228 3.27 -7.72 8.63
CA ALA A 228 2.12 -6.93 8.16
C ALA A 228 1.57 -5.96 9.23
N ALA A 229 1.77 -6.28 10.52
CA ALA A 229 1.45 -5.39 11.64
C ALA A 229 2.59 -4.41 11.99
N GLY A 230 3.66 -4.39 11.20
CA GLY A 230 4.80 -3.48 11.34
C GLY A 230 5.94 -3.99 12.22
N HIS A 231 5.87 -5.22 12.74
CA HIS A 231 6.95 -5.81 13.56
C HIS A 231 8.06 -6.38 12.67
N LEU A 232 9.31 -6.34 13.14
CA LEU A 232 10.45 -7.01 12.50
C LEU A 232 10.74 -8.38 13.11
N GLY A 233 10.09 -8.71 14.20
CA GLY A 233 10.24 -10.00 14.87
C GLY A 233 9.17 -10.26 15.92
N ILE A 234 9.19 -11.45 16.47
CA ILE A 234 8.27 -11.90 17.54
C ILE A 234 9.11 -12.34 18.74
N SER A 235 8.66 -12.02 19.97
CA SER A 235 9.29 -12.58 21.16
C SER A 235 9.26 -14.10 21.11
N ALA A 236 10.40 -14.74 21.34
CA ALA A 236 10.54 -16.19 21.32
C ALA A 236 9.50 -16.89 22.21
N GLU A 237 9.17 -16.28 23.36
CA GLU A 237 8.17 -16.77 24.30
C GLU A 237 6.75 -16.75 23.73
N CYS A 238 6.45 -15.84 22.79
CA CYS A 238 5.12 -15.61 22.23
C CYS A 238 4.83 -16.44 20.97
N VAL A 239 5.85 -16.87 20.22
CA VAL A 239 5.69 -17.54 18.92
C VAL A 239 4.73 -18.71 19.01
N VAL A 240 4.94 -19.62 19.96
CA VAL A 240 4.15 -20.86 20.10
C VAL A 240 2.69 -20.53 20.42
N ASN A 241 2.44 -19.62 21.38
CA ASN A 241 1.09 -19.24 21.78
C ASN A 241 0.34 -18.52 20.66
N LEU A 242 1.01 -17.60 19.95
CA LEU A 242 0.41 -16.89 18.81
C LEU A 242 0.05 -17.85 17.68
N THR A 243 0.95 -18.77 17.35
CA THR A 243 0.72 -19.80 16.31
C THR A 243 -0.40 -20.74 16.71
N THR A 244 -0.38 -21.28 17.95
CA THR A 244 -1.42 -22.19 18.45
C THR A 244 -2.80 -21.52 18.42
N ASN A 245 -2.90 -20.27 18.88
CA ASN A 245 -4.15 -19.51 18.85
C ASN A 245 -4.64 -19.24 17.43
N TYR A 246 -3.72 -19.01 16.50
CA TYR A 246 -4.04 -18.78 15.10
C TYR A 246 -4.63 -20.03 14.44
N ILE A 247 -3.89 -21.16 14.47
CA ILE A 247 -4.31 -22.38 13.76
C ILE A 247 -5.57 -23.02 14.35
N ASN A 248 -5.77 -22.90 15.67
CA ASN A 248 -6.95 -23.47 16.33
C ASN A 248 -8.24 -22.68 16.08
N LYS A 249 -8.14 -21.47 15.52
CA LYS A 249 -9.29 -20.74 14.98
C LYS A 249 -9.68 -21.20 13.57
N CYS A 250 -8.75 -21.83 12.84
CA CYS A 250 -8.95 -22.19 11.44
C CYS A 250 -9.57 -23.59 11.28
N ARG A 251 -9.34 -24.52 12.23
CA ARG A 251 -9.76 -25.93 12.08
C ARG A 251 -9.92 -26.66 13.42
N VAL A 252 -10.86 -27.61 13.46
CA VAL A 252 -11.05 -28.57 14.55
C VAL A 252 -10.76 -29.99 14.07
N PRO A 253 -10.25 -30.91 14.93
CA PRO A 253 -9.90 -30.68 16.34
C PRO A 253 -8.70 -29.76 16.51
N ALA A 254 -8.57 -29.16 17.70
CA ALA A 254 -7.46 -28.29 18.05
C ALA A 254 -6.13 -29.06 18.12
N VAL A 255 -5.05 -28.40 17.77
CA VAL A 255 -3.67 -28.90 17.95
C VAL A 255 -3.16 -28.44 19.32
N SER A 256 -2.44 -29.33 20.03
CA SER A 256 -1.85 -28.98 21.32
C SER A 256 -0.67 -28.01 21.17
N THR A 257 -0.46 -27.20 22.20
CA THR A 257 0.65 -26.25 22.27
C THR A 257 2.00 -26.96 22.22
N GLU A 258 2.10 -28.17 22.82
CA GLU A 258 3.31 -28.98 22.82
C GLU A 258 3.72 -29.40 21.41
N LYS A 259 2.75 -29.75 20.56
CA LYS A 259 3.04 -30.12 19.17
C LYS A 259 3.52 -28.92 18.34
N VAL A 260 2.93 -27.75 18.56
CA VAL A 260 3.40 -26.50 17.93
C VAL A 260 4.81 -26.14 18.44
N LEU A 261 5.07 -26.32 19.74
CA LEU A 261 6.39 -26.09 20.33
C LEU A 261 7.46 -27.00 19.73
N GLU A 262 7.14 -28.30 19.54
CA GLU A 262 8.04 -29.25 18.89
C GLU A 262 8.49 -28.77 17.52
N VAL A 263 7.52 -28.40 16.66
CA VAL A 263 7.79 -27.95 15.29
C VAL A 263 8.50 -26.59 15.28
N ALA A 264 8.04 -25.62 16.06
CA ALA A 264 8.70 -24.32 16.17
C ALA A 264 10.16 -24.46 16.64
N SER A 265 10.42 -25.33 17.66
CA SER A 265 11.76 -25.59 18.14
C SER A 265 12.64 -26.28 17.11
N LYS A 266 12.09 -27.16 16.27
CA LYS A 266 12.78 -27.77 15.13
C LYS A 266 13.16 -26.72 14.08
N MET A 267 12.24 -25.81 13.72
CA MET A 267 12.51 -24.73 12.79
C MET A 267 13.59 -23.78 13.34
N ILE A 268 13.52 -23.40 14.60
CA ILE A 268 14.50 -22.53 15.25
C ILE A 268 15.89 -23.18 15.22
N ARG A 269 16.00 -24.45 15.64
CA ARG A 269 17.27 -25.21 15.60
C ARG A 269 17.79 -25.44 14.19
N GLY A 270 16.88 -25.54 13.22
CA GLY A 270 17.20 -25.67 11.80
C GLY A 270 17.64 -24.36 11.13
N GLY A 271 17.73 -23.26 11.88
CA GLY A 271 18.21 -21.97 11.37
C GLY A 271 17.22 -21.25 10.45
N TYR A 272 15.91 -21.50 10.59
CA TYR A 272 14.88 -20.81 9.82
C TYR A 272 14.66 -19.36 10.25
N PHE A 273 15.16 -18.99 11.46
CA PHE A 273 15.00 -17.67 12.06
C PHE A 273 16.32 -17.14 12.60
N ALA A 274 16.50 -15.84 12.55
CA ALA A 274 17.58 -15.13 13.21
C ALA A 274 17.17 -14.73 14.63
N TRP A 275 18.17 -14.60 15.52
CA TRP A 275 18.01 -14.29 16.93
C TRP A 275 18.56 -12.93 17.27
N HIS A 276 17.78 -12.14 17.98
CA HIS A 276 18.19 -10.81 18.42
C HIS A 276 17.86 -10.60 19.89
N ASN A 277 18.88 -10.35 20.71
CA ASN A 277 18.68 -10.02 22.10
C ASN A 277 18.46 -8.53 22.27
N LYS A 278 17.37 -8.16 22.91
CA LYS A 278 17.08 -6.78 23.26
C LYS A 278 17.71 -6.37 24.58
N ALA A 279 17.96 -5.07 24.77
CA ALA A 279 18.51 -4.52 26.00
C ALA A 279 17.65 -4.80 27.24
N ASP A 280 16.35 -5.03 27.06
CA ASP A 280 15.41 -5.39 28.13
C ASP A 280 15.40 -6.88 28.49
N GLY A 281 16.30 -7.68 27.92
CA GLY A 281 16.46 -9.11 28.17
C GLY A 281 15.53 -10.01 27.34
N ARG A 282 14.63 -9.45 26.51
CA ARG A 282 13.80 -10.26 25.61
C ARG A 282 14.62 -10.74 24.41
N THR A 283 14.30 -11.96 23.94
CA THR A 283 14.84 -12.47 22.67
C THR A 283 13.75 -12.36 21.61
N LEU A 284 14.06 -11.67 20.52
CA LEU A 284 13.20 -11.61 19.33
C LEU A 284 13.74 -12.57 18.27
N LEU A 285 12.81 -13.26 17.63
CA LEU A 285 13.07 -14.04 16.42
C LEU A 285 12.56 -13.27 15.22
N SER A 286 13.35 -13.20 14.15
CA SER A 286 12.96 -12.63 12.86
C SER A 286 13.14 -13.65 11.75
N THR A 287 12.44 -13.46 10.63
CA THR A 287 12.69 -14.27 9.43
C THR A 287 14.08 -13.95 8.87
N LEU A 288 14.72 -14.92 8.21
CA LEU A 288 16.02 -14.69 7.55
C LEU A 288 15.95 -13.60 6.48
N LYS A 289 14.76 -13.41 5.86
CA LYS A 289 14.54 -12.32 4.91
C LYS A 289 14.70 -10.95 5.59
N ILE A 290 14.01 -10.73 6.69
CA ILE A 290 14.10 -9.48 7.49
C ILE A 290 15.53 -9.26 7.98
N ASP A 291 16.17 -10.32 8.50
CA ASP A 291 17.55 -10.23 8.99
C ASP A 291 18.55 -9.83 7.90
N LYS A 292 18.40 -10.37 6.68
CA LYS A 292 19.23 -9.97 5.52
C LYS A 292 19.01 -8.51 5.13
N ILE A 293 17.76 -8.06 5.05
CA ILE A 293 17.43 -6.66 4.73
C ILE A 293 18.03 -5.72 5.77
N GLN A 294 17.87 -6.06 7.05
CA GLN A 294 18.39 -5.30 8.17
C GLN A 294 19.93 -5.25 8.16
N SER A 295 20.59 -6.38 7.94
CA SER A 295 22.05 -6.46 7.87
C SER A 295 22.62 -5.66 6.70
N SER A 296 21.95 -5.67 5.54
CA SER A 296 22.29 -4.86 4.37
C SER A 296 22.17 -3.35 4.68
N LEU A 297 21.04 -2.93 5.27
CA LEU A 297 20.84 -1.54 5.69
C LEU A 297 21.94 -1.08 6.64
N ILE A 298 22.24 -1.88 7.67
CA ILE A 298 23.26 -1.54 8.67
C ILE A 298 24.64 -1.43 8.05
N SER A 299 24.98 -2.29 7.09
CA SER A 299 26.23 -2.22 6.37
C SER A 299 26.38 -0.90 5.61
N SER A 300 25.32 -0.46 4.91
CA SER A 300 25.31 0.82 4.20
C SER A 300 25.39 2.02 5.15
N LEU A 301 24.63 2.00 6.25
CA LEU A 301 24.69 3.05 7.27
C LEU A 301 26.07 3.16 7.91
N LYS A 302 26.77 2.04 8.16
CA LYS A 302 28.12 2.04 8.72
C LYS A 302 29.15 2.69 7.78
N VAL A 303 29.02 2.48 6.48
CA VAL A 303 29.87 3.11 5.47
C VAL A 303 29.67 4.63 5.46
N LEU A 304 28.41 5.08 5.51
CA LEU A 304 28.07 6.51 5.49
C LEU A 304 28.32 7.23 6.82
N ASN A 305 28.31 6.51 7.95
CA ASN A 305 28.43 7.12 9.28
C ASN A 305 29.89 7.44 9.64
N GLN A 306 30.49 8.34 8.88
CA GLN A 306 31.86 8.84 9.07
C GLN A 306 31.86 10.34 9.35
N PRO A 307 32.79 10.85 10.14
CA PRO A 307 32.99 12.30 10.32
C PRO A 307 33.51 12.93 9.02
N ILE A 308 33.09 14.16 8.74
CA ILE A 308 33.70 15.00 7.71
C ILE A 308 35.02 15.56 8.29
N GLU A 309 36.16 15.24 7.68
CA GLU A 309 37.48 15.64 8.15
C GLU A 309 37.70 17.15 7.99
N GLU A 310 37.15 17.73 6.92
CA GLU A 310 37.26 19.17 6.66
C GLU A 310 36.32 19.97 7.57
N ARG A 311 36.83 21.04 8.14
CA ARG A 311 36.02 21.95 8.94
C ARG A 311 35.32 22.98 8.07
N ILE A 312 34.02 22.78 7.86
CA ILE A 312 33.17 23.69 7.09
C ILE A 312 32.83 24.94 7.92
N ASP A 313 33.07 26.12 7.34
CA ASP A 313 32.68 27.40 7.96
C ASP A 313 31.18 27.67 7.70
N ILE A 314 30.39 27.67 8.76
CA ILE A 314 28.95 27.87 8.73
C ILE A 314 28.51 29.31 9.00
N THR A 315 29.44 30.20 9.24
CA THR A 315 29.17 31.58 9.73
C THR A 315 28.31 32.37 8.75
N ASN A 316 28.67 32.33 7.47
CA ASN A 316 27.92 33.04 6.42
C ASN A 316 26.57 32.43 6.18
N ALA A 317 26.45 31.09 6.13
CA ALA A 317 25.18 30.39 5.93
C ALA A 317 24.19 30.68 7.07
N ILE A 318 24.67 30.74 8.32
CA ILE A 318 23.83 31.12 9.48
C ILE A 318 23.40 32.59 9.38
N ALA A 319 24.31 33.49 8.99
CA ALA A 319 24.01 34.91 8.86
C ALA A 319 23.00 35.20 7.73
N ASN A 320 23.03 34.43 6.67
CA ASN A 320 22.12 34.52 5.51
C ASN A 320 20.79 33.78 5.72
N ALA A 321 20.64 33.00 6.80
CA ALA A 321 19.42 32.26 7.03
C ALA A 321 18.20 33.18 7.04
N LYS A 322 17.11 32.77 6.40
CA LYS A 322 15.88 33.55 6.24
C LYS A 322 15.31 34.11 7.56
N TYR A 323 15.61 33.43 8.66
CA TYR A 323 15.24 33.81 10.03
C TYR A 323 16.43 33.57 10.93
N ALA A 324 16.51 34.34 12.03
CA ALA A 324 17.53 34.10 13.06
C ALA A 324 17.37 32.69 13.65
N LEU A 325 18.42 31.89 13.58
CA LEU A 325 18.42 30.53 14.11
C LEU A 325 18.58 30.52 15.63
N ASP A 326 17.85 29.67 16.32
CA ASP A 326 18.07 29.40 17.74
C ASP A 326 19.24 28.40 17.96
N ASP A 327 19.63 28.22 19.24
CA ASP A 327 20.77 27.38 19.59
C ASP A 327 20.58 25.91 19.12
N SER A 328 19.35 25.35 19.16
CA SER A 328 19.08 23.99 18.73
C SER A 328 19.20 23.86 17.21
N GLN A 329 18.81 24.89 16.48
CA GLN A 329 18.93 24.96 15.02
C GLN A 329 20.39 25.14 14.58
N ILE A 330 21.17 26.00 15.27
CA ILE A 330 22.60 26.16 15.03
C ILE A 330 23.33 24.84 15.29
N GLU A 331 22.98 24.12 16.35
CA GLU A 331 23.58 22.81 16.63
C GLU A 331 23.22 21.77 15.56
N ALA A 332 22.02 21.83 14.99
CA ALA A 332 21.64 20.96 13.87
C ALA A 332 22.49 21.23 12.61
N VAL A 333 22.74 22.50 12.28
CA VAL A 333 23.65 22.88 11.17
C VAL A 333 25.06 22.34 11.44
N LYS A 334 25.59 22.53 12.66
CA LYS A 334 26.92 22.01 13.05
C LYS A 334 26.97 20.47 12.93
N THR A 335 25.94 19.77 13.39
CA THR A 335 25.90 18.32 13.33
C THR A 335 25.92 17.81 11.89
N ALA A 336 25.14 18.42 11.01
CA ALA A 336 25.04 18.01 9.61
C ALA A 336 26.32 18.37 8.79
N THR A 337 27.02 19.43 9.14
CA THR A 337 28.25 19.84 8.44
C THR A 337 29.53 19.17 8.98
N ARG A 338 29.41 18.33 10.01
CA ARG A 338 30.54 17.58 10.59
C ARG A 338 30.49 16.08 10.33
N ASN A 339 29.39 15.58 9.80
CA ASN A 339 29.19 14.14 9.63
C ASN A 339 28.59 13.85 8.25
N HIS A 340 29.08 12.83 7.58
CA HIS A 340 28.52 12.36 6.32
C HIS A 340 27.10 11.78 6.50
N LEU A 341 26.75 11.29 7.69
CA LEU A 341 25.40 10.87 8.03
C LEU A 341 24.93 11.56 9.30
N SER A 342 23.80 12.23 9.24
CA SER A 342 23.22 12.91 10.39
C SER A 342 21.70 12.87 10.40
N ILE A 343 21.09 12.96 11.57
CA ILE A 343 19.64 12.99 11.76
C ILE A 343 19.24 14.31 12.41
N ILE A 344 18.28 15.01 11.81
CA ILE A 344 17.64 16.20 12.37
C ILE A 344 16.18 15.85 12.68
N THR A 345 15.83 15.78 13.96
CA THR A 345 14.46 15.45 14.37
C THR A 345 13.82 16.59 15.12
N GLY A 346 12.54 16.80 14.88
CA GLY A 346 11.75 17.84 15.55
C GLY A 346 10.30 17.83 15.10
N GLY A 347 9.43 18.38 15.94
CA GLY A 347 8.01 18.51 15.65
C GLY A 347 7.71 19.45 14.47
N PRO A 348 6.43 19.57 14.10
CA PRO A 348 6.02 20.50 13.05
C PRO A 348 6.29 21.95 13.51
N GLY A 349 6.76 22.79 12.57
CA GLY A 349 7.05 24.19 12.84
C GLY A 349 8.33 24.47 13.60
N THR A 350 9.22 23.50 13.79
CA THR A 350 10.54 23.70 14.41
C THR A 350 11.60 24.22 13.44
N GLY A 351 11.24 24.51 12.19
CA GLY A 351 12.14 25.10 11.20
C GLY A 351 12.99 24.10 10.43
N LYS A 352 12.61 22.83 10.34
CA LYS A 352 13.36 21.80 9.59
C LYS A 352 13.75 22.26 8.17
N SER A 353 12.81 22.82 7.42
CA SER A 353 13.08 23.32 6.05
C SER A 353 14.08 24.49 6.03
N THR A 354 14.03 25.40 6.99
CA THR A 354 15.01 26.49 7.09
C THR A 354 16.41 25.96 7.37
N ILE A 355 16.50 24.94 8.23
CA ILE A 355 17.80 24.32 8.54
C ILE A 355 18.34 23.57 7.32
N SER A 356 17.47 22.90 6.53
CA SER A 356 17.87 22.26 5.27
C SER A 356 18.57 23.23 4.32
N GLU A 357 17.94 24.40 4.09
CA GLU A 357 18.53 25.45 3.24
C GLU A 357 19.89 25.90 3.79
N THR A 358 19.96 26.17 5.09
CA THR A 358 21.22 26.64 5.74
C THR A 358 22.31 25.58 5.65
N VAL A 359 22.02 24.30 5.84
CA VAL A 359 23.00 23.21 5.70
C VAL A 359 23.47 23.07 4.26
N ILE A 360 22.55 23.06 3.30
CA ILE A 360 22.90 23.02 1.87
C ILE A 360 23.75 24.23 1.48
N GLU A 361 23.38 25.42 1.93
CA GLU A 361 24.15 26.64 1.67
C GLU A 361 25.58 26.55 2.26
N ALA A 362 25.71 26.08 3.49
CA ALA A 362 27.03 25.92 4.12
C ALA A 362 27.92 24.93 3.35
N LEU A 363 27.37 23.79 2.95
CA LEU A 363 28.10 22.77 2.19
C LEU A 363 28.45 23.23 0.78
N THR A 364 27.53 23.90 0.09
CA THR A 364 27.77 24.39 -1.28
C THR A 364 28.64 25.67 -1.33
N GLN A 365 28.73 26.45 -0.25
CA GLN A 365 29.71 27.52 -0.13
C GLN A 365 31.13 26.98 0.02
N ALA A 366 31.31 25.89 0.77
CA ALA A 366 32.60 25.22 0.91
C ALA A 366 32.98 24.45 -0.37
N HIS A 367 32.02 23.81 -1.01
CA HIS A 367 32.19 22.99 -2.20
C HIS A 367 31.18 23.39 -3.29
N PRO A 368 31.47 24.41 -4.10
CA PRO A 368 30.55 24.89 -5.14
C PRO A 368 30.25 23.86 -6.24
N GLU A 369 31.06 22.83 -6.38
CA GLU A 369 30.92 21.72 -7.32
C GLU A 369 29.89 20.67 -6.84
N TYR A 370 29.52 20.67 -5.57
CA TYR A 370 28.63 19.65 -5.00
C TYR A 370 27.22 19.73 -5.58
N THR A 371 26.74 18.57 -6.00
CA THR A 371 25.37 18.36 -6.45
C THR A 371 24.44 18.05 -5.28
N VAL A 372 23.20 18.52 -5.37
CA VAL A 372 22.20 18.40 -4.29
C VAL A 372 21.00 17.63 -4.76
N CYS A 373 20.68 16.57 -4.03
CA CYS A 373 19.48 15.76 -4.20
C CYS A 373 18.54 15.93 -3.00
N GLN A 374 17.28 16.28 -3.25
CA GLN A 374 16.25 16.36 -2.23
C GLN A 374 15.19 15.32 -2.50
N ILE A 375 14.92 14.44 -1.53
CA ILE A 375 13.99 13.33 -1.67
C ILE A 375 13.08 13.20 -0.46
N ALA A 376 11.89 12.66 -0.71
CA ALA A 376 10.90 12.36 0.32
C ALA A 376 10.12 11.07 -0.02
N PRO A 377 9.46 10.42 0.96
CA PRO A 377 8.67 9.21 0.70
C PRO A 377 7.45 9.41 -0.19
N THR A 378 6.89 10.62 -0.22
CA THR A 378 5.65 10.94 -0.95
C THR A 378 5.82 12.16 -1.84
N GLY A 379 5.06 12.21 -2.96
CA GLY A 379 5.08 13.33 -3.89
C GLY A 379 4.70 14.67 -3.22
N LYS A 380 3.76 14.66 -2.27
CA LYS A 380 3.40 15.87 -1.51
C LYS A 380 4.54 16.38 -0.63
N ALA A 381 5.22 15.49 0.06
CA ALA A 381 6.37 15.87 0.89
C ALA A 381 7.50 16.41 0.02
N ALA A 382 7.78 15.79 -1.13
CA ALA A 382 8.78 16.26 -2.09
C ALA A 382 8.45 17.68 -2.61
N ARG A 383 7.20 17.91 -3.08
CA ARG A 383 6.77 19.24 -3.53
C ARG A 383 6.87 20.30 -2.44
N ARG A 384 6.49 19.94 -1.22
CA ARG A 384 6.62 20.86 -0.09
C ARG A 384 8.08 21.21 0.20
N LEU A 385 8.97 20.23 0.10
CA LEU A 385 10.41 20.45 0.24
C LEU A 385 10.92 21.37 -0.87
N GLU A 386 10.53 21.15 -2.13
CA GLU A 386 10.84 22.00 -3.27
C GLU A 386 10.35 23.44 -3.09
N GLN A 387 9.08 23.63 -2.67
CA GLN A 387 8.55 24.97 -2.38
C GLN A 387 9.28 25.69 -1.24
N ALA A 388 9.73 24.94 -0.24
CA ALA A 388 10.42 25.48 0.91
C ALA A 388 11.87 25.89 0.59
N THR A 389 12.56 25.11 -0.24
CA THR A 389 14.00 25.30 -0.56
C THR A 389 14.24 25.97 -1.91
N GLY A 390 13.21 26.05 -2.77
CA GLY A 390 13.36 26.53 -4.14
C GLY A 390 14.22 25.65 -5.05
N ARG A 391 14.52 24.41 -4.64
CA ARG A 391 15.32 23.43 -5.37
C ARG A 391 14.45 22.22 -5.72
N GLU A 392 14.71 21.62 -6.86
CA GLU A 392 14.01 20.41 -7.29
C GLU A 392 14.04 19.31 -6.22
N ALA A 393 12.89 18.68 -5.99
CA ALA A 393 12.76 17.56 -5.08
C ALA A 393 11.87 16.46 -5.70
N SER A 394 12.18 15.21 -5.41
CA SER A 394 11.46 14.07 -5.96
C SER A 394 11.09 13.04 -4.90
N THR A 395 10.29 12.04 -5.26
CA THR A 395 10.08 10.90 -4.37
C THR A 395 11.31 9.98 -4.40
N ILE A 396 11.54 9.25 -3.30
CA ILE A 396 12.59 8.23 -3.24
C ILE A 396 12.45 7.24 -4.40
N HIS A 397 11.23 6.76 -4.67
CA HIS A 397 10.94 5.85 -5.76
C HIS A 397 11.30 6.43 -7.14
N ALA A 398 10.93 7.69 -7.39
CA ALA A 398 11.25 8.37 -8.65
C ALA A 398 12.76 8.57 -8.83
N LYS A 399 13.49 8.95 -7.77
CA LYS A 399 14.95 9.13 -7.82
C LYS A 399 15.67 7.82 -8.11
N LEU A 400 15.24 6.73 -7.48
CA LEU A 400 15.77 5.37 -7.70
C LEU A 400 15.25 4.72 -8.99
N ARG A 401 14.24 5.31 -9.66
CA ARG A 401 13.53 4.76 -10.83
C ARG A 401 12.91 3.38 -10.59
N ILE A 402 12.33 3.18 -9.43
CA ILE A 402 11.59 1.97 -9.08
C ILE A 402 10.10 2.30 -8.94
N TYR A 403 9.23 1.41 -9.43
CA TYR A 403 7.78 1.54 -9.25
C TYR A 403 7.28 0.77 -8.02
N ASP A 404 7.99 -0.30 -7.70
CA ASP A 404 7.73 -1.17 -6.55
C ASP A 404 9.06 -1.53 -5.88
N GLU A 405 9.04 -1.76 -4.58
CA GLU A 405 10.20 -2.21 -3.82
C GLU A 405 10.66 -3.63 -4.17
N ASP A 406 9.82 -4.42 -4.86
CA ASP A 406 10.22 -5.72 -5.41
C ASP A 406 11.12 -5.57 -6.64
N GLU A 407 11.25 -4.35 -7.18
CA GLU A 407 12.16 -4.00 -8.27
C GLU A 407 13.51 -3.44 -7.81
N ALA A 408 13.89 -3.66 -6.54
CA ALA A 408 15.14 -3.16 -5.95
C ALA A 408 16.40 -3.43 -6.80
N GLU A 409 16.44 -4.55 -7.53
CA GLU A 409 17.54 -4.90 -8.43
C GLU A 409 17.69 -3.97 -9.65
N LYS A 410 16.66 -3.17 -9.94
CA LYS A 410 16.64 -2.20 -11.05
C LYS A 410 16.92 -0.78 -10.58
N ALA A 411 17.07 -0.56 -9.27
CA ALA A 411 17.28 0.76 -8.71
C ALA A 411 18.57 1.39 -9.24
N LEU A 412 18.51 2.70 -9.50
CA LEU A 412 19.68 3.47 -9.93
C LEU A 412 20.41 4.06 -8.73
N ASP A 413 21.74 4.14 -8.84
CA ASP A 413 22.58 4.78 -7.85
C ASP A 413 22.33 6.30 -7.80
N ILE A 414 22.44 6.88 -6.62
CA ILE A 414 22.34 8.31 -6.37
C ILE A 414 23.77 8.85 -6.28
N GLU A 415 24.19 9.55 -7.33
CA GLU A 415 25.54 10.10 -7.49
C GLU A 415 25.73 11.49 -6.90
N ASP A 416 24.65 12.06 -6.34
CA ASP A 416 24.68 13.41 -5.74
C ASP A 416 25.55 13.44 -4.49
N ASP A 417 26.16 14.62 -4.20
CA ASP A 417 27.11 14.80 -3.10
C ASP A 417 26.41 15.11 -1.78
N ILE A 418 25.27 15.82 -1.84
CA ILE A 418 24.44 16.18 -0.70
C ILE A 418 23.06 15.56 -0.92
N ILE A 419 22.62 14.72 0.00
CA ILE A 419 21.32 14.07 -0.07
C ILE A 419 20.50 14.44 1.15
N LEU A 420 19.38 15.12 0.91
CA LEU A 420 18.42 15.48 1.93
C LEU A 420 17.20 14.55 1.86
N VAL A 421 16.92 13.84 2.94
CA VAL A 421 15.79 12.91 3.06
C VAL A 421 14.79 13.48 4.05
N ASP A 422 13.66 14.02 3.57
CA ASP A 422 12.62 14.56 4.47
C ASP A 422 11.50 13.55 4.74
N GLU A 423 10.69 13.81 5.78
CA GLU A 423 9.59 12.94 6.26
C GLU A 423 10.02 11.48 6.47
N ALA A 424 11.25 11.25 6.98
CA ALA A 424 11.83 9.92 7.14
C ALA A 424 11.08 9.00 8.12
N SER A 425 10.15 9.52 8.92
CA SER A 425 9.25 8.71 9.76
C SER A 425 8.35 7.75 8.96
N MET A 426 8.14 8.04 7.67
CA MET A 426 7.34 7.23 6.76
C MET A 426 8.13 6.12 6.04
N ILE A 427 9.45 6.09 6.18
CA ILE A 427 10.33 5.11 5.53
C ILE A 427 10.34 3.82 6.34
N ASP A 428 9.98 2.70 5.72
CA ASP A 428 10.07 1.37 6.33
C ASP A 428 11.44 0.72 6.12
N LEU A 429 11.62 -0.49 6.64
CA LEU A 429 12.89 -1.19 6.58
C LEU A 429 13.34 -1.49 5.14
N LYS A 430 12.42 -1.90 4.27
CA LYS A 430 12.74 -2.32 2.90
C LYS A 430 13.12 -1.13 2.04
N LEU A 431 12.32 -0.05 2.09
CA LEU A 431 12.63 1.19 1.36
C LEU A 431 13.92 1.83 1.86
N ALA A 432 14.18 1.81 3.17
CA ALA A 432 15.43 2.28 3.74
C ALA A 432 16.63 1.49 3.22
N GLN A 433 16.53 0.16 3.21
CA GLN A 433 17.61 -0.70 2.71
C GLN A 433 17.91 -0.41 1.24
N ILE A 434 16.89 -0.26 0.39
CA ILE A 434 17.09 0.07 -1.03
C ILE A 434 17.74 1.45 -1.16
N LEU A 435 17.21 2.45 -0.47
CA LEU A 435 17.73 3.82 -0.53
C LEU A 435 19.21 3.87 -0.15
N PHE A 436 19.56 3.38 1.04
CA PHE A 436 20.93 3.49 1.55
C PHE A 436 21.95 2.59 0.83
N ALA A 437 21.49 1.52 0.16
CA ALA A 437 22.35 0.68 -0.67
C ALA A 437 22.78 1.35 -1.98
N HIS A 438 22.06 2.38 -2.44
CA HIS A 438 22.32 3.09 -3.70
C HIS A 438 22.85 4.51 -3.51
N ILE A 439 23.33 4.85 -2.32
CA ILE A 439 24.01 6.12 -2.03
C ILE A 439 25.50 5.90 -2.05
N LYS A 440 26.24 6.77 -2.76
CA LYS A 440 27.70 6.70 -2.79
C LYS A 440 28.31 6.95 -1.41
N PRO A 441 29.43 6.31 -1.05
CA PRO A 441 30.04 6.37 0.30
C PRO A 441 30.42 7.77 0.75
N GLU A 442 30.81 8.65 -0.16
CA GLU A 442 31.31 9.99 0.09
C GLU A 442 30.20 11.05 0.23
N ALA A 443 28.94 10.66 0.00
CA ALA A 443 27.80 11.58 0.07
C ALA A 443 27.56 12.06 1.51
N THR A 444 27.11 13.31 1.63
CA THR A 444 26.60 13.85 2.90
C THR A 444 25.09 13.69 2.95
N VAL A 445 24.62 12.82 3.85
CA VAL A 445 23.21 12.44 3.98
C VAL A 445 22.60 13.07 5.22
N ILE A 446 21.58 13.89 5.04
CA ILE A 446 20.83 14.55 6.11
C ILE A 446 19.44 13.95 6.16
N ILE A 447 19.12 13.20 7.22
CA ILE A 447 17.83 12.56 7.44
C ILE A 447 16.98 13.46 8.32
N MET A 448 15.81 13.85 7.85
CA MET A 448 14.87 14.67 8.61
C MET A 448 13.56 13.95 8.85
N GLY A 449 12.98 14.14 10.04
CA GLY A 449 11.69 13.56 10.37
C GLY A 449 11.24 13.89 11.78
N ASP A 450 10.02 13.42 12.07
CA ASP A 450 9.41 13.57 13.39
C ASP A 450 9.03 12.18 13.93
N VAL A 451 9.71 11.71 14.95
CA VAL A 451 9.51 10.36 15.54
C VAL A 451 8.18 10.19 16.27
N ASP A 452 7.51 11.31 16.60
CA ASP A 452 6.22 11.30 17.30
C ASP A 452 5.02 11.22 16.33
N GLN A 453 5.27 11.43 15.02
CA GLN A 453 4.27 11.21 13.98
C GLN A 453 4.02 9.72 13.72
N LEU A 454 2.99 9.43 12.91
CA LEU A 454 2.70 8.07 12.45
C LEU A 454 3.92 7.46 11.77
N GLN A 455 4.21 6.22 12.11
CA GLN A 455 5.27 5.43 11.49
C GLN A 455 4.89 4.97 10.07
N SER A 456 5.85 4.42 9.36
CA SER A 456 5.66 3.80 8.04
C SER A 456 4.49 2.79 8.05
N VAL A 457 3.86 2.58 6.90
CA VAL A 457 2.86 1.51 6.75
C VAL A 457 3.56 0.15 6.77
N GLY A 458 4.71 0.04 6.12
CA GLY A 458 5.53 -1.18 6.11
C GLY A 458 6.23 -1.47 7.44
N ALA A 459 6.94 -2.60 7.50
CA ALA A 459 7.56 -3.10 8.72
C ALA A 459 8.78 -2.29 9.16
N GLY A 460 8.94 -2.16 10.47
CA GLY A 460 10.06 -1.46 11.09
C GLY A 460 9.71 -0.05 11.57
N ALA A 461 10.66 0.59 12.23
CA ALA A 461 10.60 1.95 12.74
C ALA A 461 11.97 2.63 12.53
N VAL A 462 12.43 2.67 11.27
CA VAL A 462 13.84 2.92 10.91
C VAL A 462 14.37 4.21 11.51
N LEU A 463 13.69 5.35 11.33
CA LEU A 463 14.13 6.64 11.89
C LEU A 463 14.28 6.54 13.41
N ARG A 464 13.32 5.94 14.10
CA ARG A 464 13.35 5.76 15.54
C ARG A 464 14.48 4.84 15.96
N ASP A 465 14.64 3.70 15.30
CA ASP A 465 15.68 2.72 15.60
C ASP A 465 17.09 3.32 15.40
N MET A 466 17.29 4.12 14.35
CA MET A 466 18.54 4.85 14.12
C MET A 466 18.83 5.84 15.26
N ILE A 467 17.83 6.60 15.70
CA ILE A 467 17.97 7.54 16.84
C ILE A 467 18.23 6.78 18.14
N ASP A 468 17.47 5.73 18.42
CA ASP A 468 17.57 4.94 19.66
C ASP A 468 18.86 4.11 19.71
N SER A 469 19.51 3.86 18.59
CA SER A 469 20.81 3.20 18.53
C SER A 469 21.90 4.03 19.24
N GLY A 470 21.80 5.36 19.18
CA GLY A 470 22.83 6.27 19.67
C GLY A 470 24.13 6.27 18.85
N VAL A 471 24.15 5.60 17.69
CA VAL A 471 25.34 5.44 16.83
C VAL A 471 25.45 6.60 15.83
N ILE A 472 24.32 7.03 15.28
CA ILE A 472 24.27 8.11 14.28
C ILE A 472 24.12 9.46 15.00
N PRO A 473 24.86 10.50 14.59
CA PRO A 473 24.71 11.84 15.15
C PRO A 473 23.29 12.40 14.97
N VAL A 474 22.68 12.87 16.09
CA VAL A 474 21.29 13.36 16.11
C VAL A 474 21.23 14.76 16.68
N ALA A 475 20.67 15.70 15.92
CA ALA A 475 20.27 17.00 16.41
C ALA A 475 18.75 17.04 16.67
N ARG A 476 18.35 17.53 17.85
CA ARG A 476 16.93 17.63 18.26
C ARG A 476 16.50 19.08 18.30
N LEU A 477 15.52 19.45 17.47
CA LEU A 477 14.92 20.77 17.45
C LEU A 477 13.85 20.86 18.53
N THR A 478 14.00 21.81 19.44
CA THR A 478 13.15 21.95 20.61
C THR A 478 12.20 23.14 20.54
N THR A 479 12.57 24.18 19.79
CA THR A 479 11.81 25.44 19.70
C THR A 479 10.85 25.41 18.50
N THR A 480 9.64 25.87 18.69
CA THR A 480 8.60 25.93 17.66
C THR A 480 8.42 27.37 17.17
N HIS A 481 8.62 27.63 15.86
CA HIS A 481 8.58 28.97 15.26
C HIS A 481 7.32 29.24 14.41
N ARG A 482 6.49 28.25 14.18
CA ARG A 482 5.43 28.24 13.14
C ARG A 482 4.23 29.12 13.43
N GLN A 483 3.93 29.40 14.70
CA GLN A 483 2.76 30.18 15.10
C GLN A 483 3.18 31.18 16.17
N ALA A 484 2.43 32.31 16.27
CA ALA A 484 2.64 33.26 17.34
C ALA A 484 2.70 32.55 18.69
N SER A 485 3.64 32.91 19.53
CA SER A 485 3.76 32.38 20.89
C SER A 485 2.38 32.37 21.56
N GLY A 486 1.80 31.15 21.78
CA GLY A 486 0.50 31.00 22.42
C GLY A 486 -0.56 30.21 21.63
N SER A 487 -0.23 29.59 20.48
CA SER A 487 -1.21 28.72 19.80
C SER A 487 -1.50 27.45 20.61
N VAL A 488 -2.76 27.24 20.91
CA VAL A 488 -3.24 26.04 21.63
C VAL A 488 -3.08 24.77 20.81
N ILE A 489 -2.98 24.85 19.48
CA ILE A 489 -2.69 23.69 18.61
C ILE A 489 -1.32 23.09 18.98
N ILE A 490 -0.28 23.93 19.10
CA ILE A 490 1.07 23.46 19.44
C ILE A 490 1.14 22.99 20.90
N GLU A 491 0.51 23.73 21.80
CA GLU A 491 0.47 23.33 23.21
C GLU A 491 -0.19 21.96 23.36
N ASN A 492 -1.35 21.74 22.74
CA ASN A 492 -2.01 20.44 22.76
C ASN A 492 -1.19 19.35 22.05
N ALA A 493 -0.50 19.66 20.98
CA ALA A 493 0.42 18.70 20.33
C ALA A 493 1.51 18.24 21.30
N ASN A 494 2.12 19.16 22.04
CA ASN A 494 3.16 18.84 23.05
C ASN A 494 2.54 18.05 24.23
N ARG A 495 1.36 18.39 24.68
CA ARG A 495 0.63 17.65 25.74
C ARG A 495 0.31 16.21 25.32
N ILE A 496 -0.17 16.03 24.08
CA ILE A 496 -0.41 14.70 23.51
C ILE A 496 0.89 13.90 23.46
N LYS A 497 1.97 14.51 22.97
CA LYS A 497 3.30 13.89 22.92
C LYS A 497 3.78 13.45 24.31
N SER A 498 3.60 14.27 25.33
CA SER A 498 3.96 13.97 26.72
C SER A 498 3.00 12.94 27.37
N GLY A 499 1.86 12.64 26.75
CA GLY A 499 0.85 11.74 27.29
C GLY A 499 -0.12 12.41 28.27
N GLU A 500 -0.18 13.72 28.29
CA GLU A 500 -1.10 14.50 29.11
C GLU A 500 -2.50 14.49 28.48
N THR A 501 -3.48 14.07 29.24
CA THR A 501 -4.88 13.89 28.77
C THR A 501 -5.73 15.15 28.85
N LEU A 502 -5.28 16.18 29.54
CA LEU A 502 -5.98 17.46 29.60
C LEU A 502 -5.56 18.32 28.41
N LEU A 503 -6.41 18.44 27.41
CA LEU A 503 -6.24 19.34 26.29
C LEU A 503 -6.98 20.65 26.50
N TYR A 504 -6.41 21.75 26.01
CA TYR A 504 -7.02 23.07 26.10
C TYR A 504 -7.91 23.36 24.89
N THR A 505 -8.88 24.25 25.09
CA THR A 505 -9.77 24.75 24.02
C THR A 505 -9.59 26.24 23.85
N SER A 506 -9.69 26.72 22.62
CA SER A 506 -9.52 28.12 22.23
C SER A 506 -10.28 28.39 20.93
N GLU A 507 -10.07 29.55 20.33
CA GLU A 507 -10.61 29.82 18.99
C GLU A 507 -9.98 28.95 17.91
N ASP A 508 -8.68 28.66 18.02
CA ASP A 508 -7.90 27.85 17.07
C ASP A 508 -7.97 26.34 17.34
N PHE A 509 -8.43 25.91 18.53
CA PHE A 509 -8.57 24.50 18.88
C PHE A 509 -9.89 24.21 19.62
N LYS A 510 -10.83 23.52 18.99
CA LYS A 510 -12.12 23.17 19.59
C LYS A 510 -12.28 21.65 19.71
N ILE A 511 -12.77 21.23 20.86
CA ILE A 511 -13.14 19.85 21.17
C ILE A 511 -14.64 19.79 21.40
N SER A 512 -15.33 18.89 20.71
CA SER A 512 -16.77 18.69 20.88
C SER A 512 -17.21 17.27 20.53
N CYS A 513 -18.40 16.90 20.97
CA CYS A 513 -19.11 15.71 20.51
C CYS A 513 -20.25 16.15 19.60
N ALA A 514 -20.29 15.59 18.39
CA ALA A 514 -21.34 15.96 17.43
C ALA A 514 -21.66 14.79 16.50
N GLY A 515 -22.88 14.77 15.99
CA GLY A 515 -23.28 13.88 14.93
C GLY A 515 -22.72 14.31 13.57
N SER A 516 -22.73 13.39 12.60
CA SER A 516 -22.15 13.58 11.27
C SER A 516 -22.68 14.84 10.56
N GLU A 517 -23.96 15.16 10.70
CA GLU A 517 -24.56 16.33 10.05
C GLU A 517 -23.94 17.65 10.56
N GLN A 518 -23.68 17.76 11.86
CA GLN A 518 -23.04 18.93 12.45
C GLN A 518 -21.57 19.03 12.03
N ILE A 519 -20.88 17.92 11.93
CA ILE A 519 -19.49 17.85 11.45
C ILE A 519 -19.42 18.32 9.99
N ILE A 520 -20.35 17.88 9.14
CA ILE A 520 -20.43 18.29 7.74
C ILE A 520 -20.73 19.79 7.63
N ARG A 521 -21.67 20.33 8.40
CA ARG A 521 -21.94 21.78 8.42
C ARG A 521 -20.70 22.57 8.79
N GLN A 522 -19.97 22.13 9.81
CA GLN A 522 -18.73 22.78 10.22
C GLN A 522 -17.67 22.71 9.10
N TYR A 523 -17.58 21.58 8.40
CA TYR A 523 -16.68 21.46 7.23
C TYR A 523 -17.04 22.50 6.15
N LEU A 524 -18.32 22.65 5.84
CA LEU A 524 -18.78 23.63 4.85
C LEU A 524 -18.51 25.08 5.29
N ASP A 525 -18.65 25.39 6.59
CA ASP A 525 -18.34 26.71 7.13
C ASP A 525 -16.82 26.99 7.04
N ASP A 526 -15.99 25.99 7.34
CA ASP A 526 -14.54 26.11 7.24
C ASP A 526 -14.11 26.22 5.76
N VAL A 527 -14.76 25.52 4.83
CA VAL A 527 -14.53 25.68 3.38
C VAL A 527 -14.87 27.10 2.91
N ARG A 528 -15.96 27.69 3.39
CA ARG A 528 -16.30 29.10 3.06
C ARG A 528 -15.24 30.07 3.56
N LYS A 529 -14.59 29.76 4.67
CA LYS A 529 -13.57 30.63 5.30
C LYS A 529 -12.17 30.44 4.72
N TYR A 530 -11.78 29.21 4.43
CA TYR A 530 -10.40 28.85 4.09
C TYR A 530 -10.24 28.30 2.66
N GLY A 531 -11.35 27.98 1.98
CA GLY A 531 -11.35 27.28 0.71
C GLY A 531 -11.31 25.76 0.86
N VAL A 532 -11.78 25.05 -0.17
CA VAL A 532 -11.82 23.59 -0.21
C VAL A 532 -10.43 22.97 -0.20
N GLU A 533 -9.45 23.64 -0.83
CA GLU A 533 -8.05 23.18 -0.92
C GLU A 533 -7.34 23.22 0.45
N ASN A 534 -7.75 24.17 1.30
CA ASN A 534 -7.13 24.41 2.61
C ASN A 534 -7.93 23.81 3.78
N THR A 535 -8.98 23.04 3.49
CA THR A 535 -9.82 22.40 4.51
C THR A 535 -9.84 20.89 4.28
N VAL A 536 -9.68 20.10 5.34
CA VAL A 536 -9.72 18.65 5.26
C VAL A 536 -10.51 18.04 6.44
N LEU A 537 -11.27 16.99 6.15
CA LEU A 537 -11.86 16.13 7.17
C LEU A 537 -11.03 14.84 7.28
N LEU A 538 -10.53 14.57 8.48
CA LEU A 538 -9.73 13.40 8.79
C LEU A 538 -10.52 12.38 9.61
N ALA A 539 -10.56 11.15 9.17
CA ALA A 539 -11.20 10.05 9.90
C ALA A 539 -10.31 8.79 9.89
N PRO A 540 -10.40 7.94 10.93
CA PRO A 540 -9.57 6.74 11.02
C PRO A 540 -10.03 5.61 10.11
N LEU A 541 -11.33 5.51 9.79
CA LEU A 541 -11.92 4.38 9.05
C LEU A 541 -12.29 4.74 7.62
N ARG A 542 -11.96 3.89 6.65
CA ARG A 542 -12.30 4.06 5.23
C ARG A 542 -13.80 4.23 5.00
N LYS A 543 -14.64 3.44 5.69
CA LYS A 543 -16.11 3.54 5.59
C LYS A 543 -16.64 4.93 5.98
N GLN A 544 -16.02 5.58 6.96
CA GLN A 544 -16.38 6.93 7.36
C GLN A 544 -15.98 7.95 6.31
N ILE A 545 -14.80 7.76 5.70
CA ILE A 545 -14.30 8.63 4.63
C ILE A 545 -15.23 8.57 3.43
N GLU A 546 -15.61 7.38 2.98
CA GLU A 546 -16.58 7.18 1.91
C GLU A 546 -17.91 7.89 2.22
N PHE A 547 -18.43 7.73 3.45
CA PHE A 547 -19.63 8.42 3.88
C PHE A 547 -19.48 9.93 3.84
N TYR A 548 -18.41 10.50 4.42
CA TYR A 548 -18.20 11.94 4.46
C TYR A 548 -17.94 12.51 3.06
N ASN A 549 -17.18 11.83 2.21
CA ASN A 549 -16.93 12.25 0.83
C ASN A 549 -18.25 12.39 0.06
N ASN A 550 -19.11 11.38 0.10
CA ASN A 550 -20.40 11.41 -0.58
C ASN A 550 -21.31 12.53 -0.04
N GLN A 551 -21.38 12.69 1.30
CA GLN A 551 -22.22 13.70 1.92
C GLN A 551 -21.72 15.13 1.69
N ILE A 552 -20.42 15.34 1.64
CA ILE A 552 -19.79 16.63 1.36
C ILE A 552 -19.93 16.97 -0.12
N GLN A 553 -19.69 16.02 -1.01
CA GLN A 553 -19.88 16.18 -2.48
C GLN A 553 -21.28 16.70 -2.80
N GLU A 554 -22.34 16.07 -2.27
CA GLU A 554 -23.74 16.48 -2.49
C GLU A 554 -24.02 17.92 -2.06
N ARG A 555 -23.22 18.51 -1.17
CA ARG A 555 -23.40 19.88 -0.68
C ARG A 555 -22.47 20.91 -1.30
N ILE A 556 -21.27 20.51 -1.68
CA ILE A 556 -20.28 21.40 -2.31
C ILE A 556 -20.43 21.38 -3.84
N ASN A 557 -20.63 20.20 -4.40
CA ASN A 557 -20.75 19.97 -5.83
C ASN A 557 -21.99 19.11 -6.13
N PRO A 558 -23.21 19.66 -5.91
CA PRO A 558 -24.45 18.92 -6.17
C PRO A 558 -24.60 18.57 -7.64
N ALA A 559 -25.44 17.57 -7.94
CA ALA A 559 -25.80 17.23 -9.30
C ALA A 559 -26.42 18.45 -10.00
N ASP A 560 -26.02 18.68 -11.25
CA ASP A 560 -26.47 19.78 -12.10
C ASP A 560 -26.60 19.26 -13.53
N GLU A 561 -27.65 19.64 -14.24
CA GLU A 561 -27.87 19.23 -15.64
C GLU A 561 -26.74 19.69 -16.59
N GLN A 562 -25.97 20.71 -16.19
CA GLN A 562 -24.85 21.25 -16.97
C GLN A 562 -23.51 20.56 -16.66
N LYS A 563 -23.45 19.69 -15.63
CA LYS A 563 -22.24 18.96 -15.24
C LYS A 563 -22.36 17.50 -15.60
N ALA A 564 -21.34 16.99 -16.25
CA ALA A 564 -21.23 15.56 -16.48
C ALA A 564 -20.89 14.83 -15.18
N GLU A 565 -21.51 13.66 -15.00
CA GLU A 565 -21.20 12.75 -13.90
C GLU A 565 -21.02 11.33 -14.40
N ILE A 566 -20.15 10.58 -13.74
CA ILE A 566 -19.87 9.18 -14.05
C ILE A 566 -19.71 8.35 -12.79
N LYS A 567 -20.28 7.14 -12.79
CA LYS A 567 -20.07 6.17 -11.74
C LYS A 567 -18.99 5.18 -12.15
N ALA A 568 -17.88 5.17 -11.41
CA ALA A 568 -16.78 4.23 -11.61
C ALA A 568 -16.41 3.56 -10.29
N HIS A 569 -16.15 2.25 -10.29
CA HIS A 569 -15.75 1.43 -9.13
C HIS A 569 -16.56 1.63 -7.83
N GLY A 570 -17.85 1.99 -7.98
CA GLY A 570 -18.78 2.21 -6.86
C GLY A 570 -18.84 3.64 -6.35
N GLU A 571 -17.94 4.52 -6.78
CA GLU A 571 -17.89 5.94 -6.46
C GLU A 571 -18.50 6.78 -7.59
N LEU A 572 -19.16 7.89 -7.25
CA LEU A 572 -19.75 8.83 -8.21
C LEU A 572 -18.85 10.05 -8.32
N PHE A 573 -18.36 10.34 -9.52
CA PHE A 573 -17.55 11.50 -9.83
C PHE A 573 -18.33 12.54 -10.63
N ARG A 574 -18.11 13.82 -10.35
CA ARG A 574 -18.69 14.97 -11.04
C ARG A 574 -17.60 15.95 -11.46
N GLU A 575 -17.81 16.63 -12.55
CA GLU A 575 -16.95 17.75 -12.93
C GLU A 575 -16.84 18.78 -11.80
N GLY A 576 -15.60 19.16 -11.47
CA GLY A 576 -15.28 20.05 -10.35
C GLY A 576 -15.02 19.34 -9.02
N ASP A 577 -15.16 18.04 -8.92
CA ASP A 577 -14.84 17.30 -7.68
C ASP A 577 -13.35 17.38 -7.34
N ARG A 578 -13.08 17.44 -6.03
CA ARG A 578 -11.75 17.25 -5.47
C ARG A 578 -11.46 15.77 -5.33
N VAL A 579 -10.36 15.33 -5.93
CA VAL A 579 -9.98 13.92 -6.02
C VAL A 579 -8.54 13.68 -5.59
N MET A 580 -8.19 12.40 -5.39
CA MET A 580 -6.85 11.95 -5.01
C MET A 580 -6.45 10.74 -5.86
N GLU A 581 -5.21 10.76 -6.34
CA GLU A 581 -4.53 9.61 -6.94
C GLU A 581 -4.22 8.54 -5.89
N LEU A 582 -4.43 7.27 -6.22
CA LEU A 582 -4.18 6.14 -5.32
C LEU A 582 -2.95 5.33 -5.71
N LYS A 583 -2.33 5.59 -6.87
CA LYS A 583 -1.20 4.84 -7.41
C LYS A 583 -0.09 5.78 -7.88
N ASN A 584 1.13 5.31 -7.90
CA ASN A 584 2.23 6.04 -8.51
C ASN A 584 2.23 5.83 -10.02
N THR A 585 2.27 6.93 -10.78
CA THR A 585 2.37 6.97 -12.25
C THR A 585 3.35 8.06 -12.66
N ASP A 586 3.65 8.17 -13.93
CA ASP A 586 4.53 9.24 -14.45
C ASP A 586 3.91 10.64 -14.28
N GLU A 587 2.57 10.74 -14.30
CA GLU A 587 1.86 12.03 -14.21
C GLU A 587 1.57 12.44 -12.76
N ALA A 588 1.34 11.46 -11.84
CA ALA A 588 0.95 11.74 -10.46
C ALA A 588 1.41 10.64 -9.51
N SER A 589 1.68 11.03 -8.27
CA SER A 589 2.05 10.13 -7.18
C SER A 589 0.85 9.79 -6.31
N ASN A 590 0.92 8.62 -5.67
CA ASN A 590 -0.08 8.21 -4.68
C ASN A 590 -0.25 9.26 -3.58
N GLY A 591 -1.49 9.74 -3.41
CA GLY A 591 -1.84 10.80 -2.48
C GLY A 591 -1.89 12.19 -3.10
N ASP A 592 -1.53 12.37 -4.38
CA ASP A 592 -1.64 13.66 -5.05
C ASP A 592 -3.10 14.07 -5.17
N LEU A 593 -3.37 15.33 -4.83
CA LEU A 593 -4.69 15.92 -4.95
C LEU A 593 -4.85 16.61 -6.30
N GLY A 594 -6.05 16.52 -6.83
CA GLY A 594 -6.42 17.14 -8.09
C GLY A 594 -7.89 17.54 -8.12
N ARG A 595 -8.29 18.09 -9.23
CA ARG A 595 -9.67 18.45 -9.53
C ARG A 595 -10.09 17.86 -10.87
N ILE A 596 -11.30 17.38 -10.94
CA ILE A 596 -11.89 16.91 -12.21
C ILE A 596 -12.24 18.12 -13.04
N ASP A 597 -11.59 18.27 -14.19
CA ASP A 597 -11.84 19.36 -15.14
C ASP A 597 -13.03 19.05 -16.03
N GLN A 598 -13.10 17.81 -16.53
CA GLN A 598 -14.10 17.37 -17.50
C GLN A 598 -14.35 15.86 -17.36
N ILE A 599 -15.57 15.45 -17.67
CA ILE A 599 -15.96 14.04 -17.80
C ILE A 599 -16.57 13.83 -19.18
N ASP A 600 -15.99 12.93 -19.97
CA ASP A 600 -16.60 12.43 -21.19
C ASP A 600 -17.40 11.16 -20.88
N VAL A 601 -18.72 11.28 -20.90
CA VAL A 601 -19.65 10.18 -20.58
C VAL A 601 -19.68 9.12 -21.67
N GLU A 602 -19.44 9.50 -22.95
CA GLU A 602 -19.47 8.60 -24.09
C GLU A 602 -18.23 7.71 -24.11
N SER A 603 -17.04 8.28 -24.00
CA SER A 603 -15.76 7.55 -23.93
C SER A 603 -15.49 6.95 -22.53
N LYS A 604 -16.22 7.42 -21.50
CA LYS A 604 -16.04 7.08 -20.07
C LYS A 604 -14.67 7.49 -19.55
N GLU A 605 -14.26 8.68 -19.88
CA GLU A 605 -12.98 9.26 -19.48
C GLU A 605 -13.18 10.39 -18.48
N ILE A 606 -12.30 10.46 -17.47
CA ILE A 606 -12.26 11.50 -16.45
C ILE A 606 -10.94 12.24 -16.59
N TYR A 607 -11.01 13.54 -16.88
CA TYR A 607 -9.86 14.42 -17.04
C TYR A 607 -9.58 15.13 -15.72
N VAL A 608 -8.39 14.94 -15.17
CA VAL A 608 -7.99 15.50 -13.87
C VAL A 608 -6.75 16.37 -14.03
N THR A 609 -6.79 17.57 -13.46
CA THR A 609 -5.60 18.39 -13.24
C THR A 609 -5.20 18.30 -11.77
N PHE A 610 -3.98 17.86 -11.52
CA PHE A 610 -3.40 17.75 -10.18
C PHE A 610 -2.79 19.08 -9.71
N GLU A 611 -2.58 19.22 -8.38
CA GLU A 611 -1.98 20.42 -7.77
C GLU A 611 -0.57 20.75 -8.30
N ASN A 612 0.13 19.79 -8.90
CA ASN A 612 1.43 19.97 -9.57
C ASN A 612 1.30 20.55 -11.00
N GLY A 613 0.09 20.76 -11.49
CA GLY A 613 -0.20 21.20 -12.85
C GLY A 613 -0.23 20.07 -13.88
N ASN A 614 0.16 18.85 -13.52
CA ASN A 614 0.08 17.71 -14.42
C ASN A 614 -1.38 17.31 -14.67
N LYS A 615 -1.62 16.77 -15.86
CA LYS A 615 -2.94 16.30 -16.29
C LYS A 615 -2.88 14.79 -16.55
N LYS A 616 -3.90 14.08 -16.07
CA LYS A 616 -4.07 12.64 -16.31
C LYS A 616 -5.50 12.36 -16.74
N VAL A 617 -5.64 11.40 -17.64
CA VAL A 617 -6.94 10.89 -18.08
C VAL A 617 -7.15 9.52 -17.47
N PHE A 618 -8.25 9.38 -16.75
CA PHE A 618 -8.67 8.10 -16.18
C PHE A 618 -9.73 7.49 -17.07
N THR A 619 -9.50 6.25 -17.47
CA THR A 619 -10.41 5.45 -18.27
C THR A 619 -11.14 4.45 -17.37
N LYS A 620 -12.05 3.68 -17.91
CA LYS A 620 -12.73 2.61 -17.17
C LYS A 620 -11.75 1.59 -16.56
N GLU A 621 -10.56 1.45 -17.15
CA GLU A 621 -9.58 0.43 -16.76
C GLU A 621 -8.75 0.84 -15.54
N ASN A 622 -8.57 2.15 -15.33
CA ASN A 622 -7.76 2.69 -14.22
C ASN A 622 -8.51 3.71 -13.33
N ALA A 623 -9.83 3.82 -13.46
CA ALA A 623 -10.62 4.71 -12.60
C ALA A 623 -10.66 4.27 -11.13
N ASP A 624 -10.25 3.04 -10.81
CA ASP A 624 -10.05 2.55 -9.43
C ASP A 624 -8.80 3.15 -8.75
N GLU A 625 -7.94 3.82 -9.53
CA GLU A 625 -6.80 4.58 -9.04
C GLU A 625 -7.21 5.99 -8.54
N LEU A 626 -8.46 6.41 -8.73
CA LEU A 626 -8.99 7.73 -8.35
C LEU A 626 -10.04 7.61 -7.25
N THR A 627 -10.05 8.56 -6.29
CA THR A 627 -11.08 8.66 -5.24
C THR A 627 -11.40 10.11 -4.90
N LEU A 628 -12.60 10.37 -4.35
CA LEU A 628 -12.95 11.67 -3.79
C LEU A 628 -12.04 12.03 -2.61
N ALA A 629 -11.73 13.32 -2.43
CA ALA A 629 -10.75 13.79 -1.46
C ALA A 629 -11.19 14.98 -0.59
N TYR A 630 -12.46 15.11 -0.29
CA TYR A 630 -12.97 16.05 0.72
C TYR A 630 -12.64 15.57 2.14
N ALA A 631 -12.75 14.26 2.34
CA ALA A 631 -12.30 13.56 3.54
C ALA A 631 -11.25 12.50 3.18
N MET A 632 -10.30 12.25 4.09
CA MET A 632 -9.25 11.26 3.91
C MET A 632 -8.78 10.65 5.22
N THR A 633 -7.99 9.57 5.17
CA THR A 633 -7.35 9.02 6.36
C THR A 633 -6.22 9.92 6.86
N ILE A 634 -5.92 9.84 8.16
CA ILE A 634 -4.80 10.57 8.75
C ILE A 634 -3.48 10.17 8.06
N HIS A 635 -3.30 8.89 7.71
CA HIS A 635 -2.13 8.43 6.96
C HIS A 635 -1.98 9.14 5.60
N LYS A 636 -3.07 9.30 4.85
CA LYS A 636 -3.06 10.00 3.55
C LYS A 636 -2.84 11.51 3.66
N SER A 637 -2.99 12.09 4.86
CA SER A 637 -2.69 13.50 5.12
C SER A 637 -1.23 13.77 5.51
N GLN A 638 -0.40 12.72 5.70
CA GLN A 638 1.02 12.90 5.99
C GLN A 638 1.72 13.67 4.85
N GLY A 639 2.70 14.49 5.17
CA GLY A 639 3.35 15.40 4.22
C GLY A 639 2.49 16.58 3.77
N SER A 640 1.21 16.67 4.16
CA SER A 640 0.29 17.76 3.81
C SER A 640 0.03 18.68 5.00
N GLU A 641 -0.39 19.91 4.72
CA GLU A 641 -0.82 20.88 5.73
C GLU A 641 -2.04 21.65 5.23
N TYR A 642 -2.95 21.95 6.15
CA TYR A 642 -4.21 22.61 5.86
C TYR A 642 -4.44 23.78 6.82
N ASP A 643 -5.14 24.81 6.39
CA ASP A 643 -5.52 25.90 7.27
C ASP A 643 -6.52 25.43 8.34
N SER A 644 -7.48 24.58 7.96
CA SER A 644 -8.43 23.96 8.87
C SER A 644 -8.42 22.44 8.77
N VAL A 645 -8.30 21.79 9.92
CA VAL A 645 -8.42 20.34 10.08
C VAL A 645 -9.61 20.01 10.98
N ILE A 646 -10.52 19.22 10.43
CA ILE A 646 -11.62 18.61 11.16
C ILE A 646 -11.27 17.14 11.35
N MET A 647 -11.15 16.69 12.59
CA MET A 647 -10.79 15.31 12.91
C MET A 647 -11.89 14.63 13.70
N THR A 648 -12.27 13.41 13.29
CA THR A 648 -13.30 12.62 13.98
C THR A 648 -12.69 11.40 14.63
N LEU A 649 -13.11 11.12 15.88
CA LEU A 649 -12.79 9.90 16.61
C LEU A 649 -14.09 9.13 16.87
N THR A 650 -14.05 7.81 16.75
CA THR A 650 -15.25 6.95 16.94
C THR A 650 -14.88 5.68 17.69
N ASP A 651 -15.86 5.08 18.37
CA ASP A 651 -15.68 3.83 19.11
C ASP A 651 -15.35 2.64 18.21
N GLU A 652 -15.89 2.63 16.98
CA GLU A 652 -15.57 1.60 15.97
C GLU A 652 -14.07 1.56 15.62
N ALA A 653 -13.37 2.68 15.80
CA ALA A 653 -11.94 2.81 15.52
C ALA A 653 -11.06 2.67 16.77
N GLN A 654 -11.58 2.23 17.90
CA GLN A 654 -10.88 2.26 19.20
C GLN A 654 -9.49 1.60 19.16
N CYS A 655 -9.32 0.50 18.43
CA CYS A 655 -8.03 -0.17 18.29
C CYS A 655 -7.01 0.63 17.44
N MET A 656 -7.48 1.58 16.62
CA MET A 656 -6.65 2.45 15.78
C MET A 656 -6.36 3.80 16.45
N LEU A 657 -7.08 4.14 17.53
CA LEU A 657 -6.86 5.38 18.26
C LEU A 657 -5.56 5.30 19.04
N THR A 658 -4.52 5.92 18.46
CA THR A 658 -3.16 5.95 19.02
C THR A 658 -2.70 7.39 19.23
N ARG A 659 -1.68 7.55 20.06
CA ARG A 659 -1.07 8.86 20.35
C ARG A 659 -0.52 9.51 19.09
N SER A 660 0.23 8.74 18.28
CA SER A 660 0.84 9.22 17.04
C SER A 660 -0.23 9.56 15.98
N LEU A 661 -1.34 8.82 15.93
CA LEU A 661 -2.45 9.13 15.03
C LEU A 661 -3.10 10.48 15.40
N LEU A 662 -3.39 10.69 16.68
CA LEU A 662 -3.97 11.95 17.16
C LEU A 662 -3.01 13.12 16.96
N TYR A 663 -1.74 12.93 17.32
CA TYR A 663 -0.67 13.92 17.14
C TYR A 663 -0.50 14.29 15.66
N THR A 664 -0.38 13.30 14.78
CA THR A 664 -0.23 13.53 13.34
C THR A 664 -1.42 14.29 12.77
N GLY A 665 -2.66 13.90 13.12
CA GLY A 665 -3.85 14.56 12.61
C GLY A 665 -3.95 16.04 13.02
N ILE A 666 -3.77 16.38 14.28
CA ILE A 666 -3.86 17.78 14.74
C ILE A 666 -2.72 18.64 14.21
N THR A 667 -1.53 18.06 14.02
CA THR A 667 -0.35 18.79 13.52
C THR A 667 -0.41 19.07 12.02
N ARG A 668 -1.42 18.57 11.30
CA ARG A 668 -1.71 18.97 9.91
C ARG A 668 -2.30 20.38 9.82
N ALA A 669 -2.81 20.92 10.93
CA ALA A 669 -3.45 22.22 10.94
C ALA A 669 -2.45 23.37 11.03
N LYS A 670 -2.68 24.42 10.21
CA LYS A 670 -1.96 25.69 10.28
C LYS A 670 -2.66 26.71 11.18
N LYS A 671 -4.01 26.77 11.12
CA LYS A 671 -4.80 27.85 11.76
C LYS A 671 -5.89 27.32 12.67
N GLN A 672 -6.48 26.18 12.38
CA GLN A 672 -7.66 25.70 13.08
C GLN A 672 -7.71 24.18 13.19
N VAL A 673 -8.02 23.69 14.40
CA VAL A 673 -8.36 22.28 14.66
C VAL A 673 -9.77 22.19 15.24
N ARG A 674 -10.55 21.25 14.72
CA ARG A 674 -11.84 20.84 15.27
C ARG A 674 -11.81 19.34 15.52
N LEU A 675 -11.62 18.97 16.78
CA LEU A 675 -11.55 17.58 17.20
C LEU A 675 -12.92 17.11 17.69
N TYR A 676 -13.54 16.20 16.97
CA TYR A 676 -14.82 15.59 17.30
C TYR A 676 -14.61 14.19 17.89
N GLY A 677 -14.96 14.06 19.16
CA GLY A 677 -14.83 12.81 19.89
C GLY A 677 -15.16 12.99 21.37
N THR A 678 -15.44 11.90 22.05
CA THR A 678 -15.65 11.91 23.50
C THR A 678 -14.32 12.08 24.24
N ARG A 679 -14.38 12.56 25.46
CA ARG A 679 -13.18 12.65 26.32
C ARG A 679 -12.51 11.29 26.55
N GLU A 680 -13.30 10.22 26.57
CA GLU A 680 -12.82 8.85 26.71
C GLU A 680 -12.00 8.42 25.47
N GLN A 681 -12.51 8.68 24.26
CA GLN A 681 -11.81 8.39 23.00
C GLN A 681 -10.48 9.15 22.91
N ILE A 682 -10.48 10.44 23.25
CA ILE A 682 -9.26 11.26 23.27
C ILE A 682 -8.25 10.71 24.29
N ASN A 683 -8.70 10.41 25.50
CA ASN A 683 -7.83 9.83 26.54
C ASN A 683 -7.28 8.46 26.13
N THR A 684 -8.10 7.62 25.49
CA THR A 684 -7.68 6.33 24.95
C THR A 684 -6.58 6.51 23.90
N ALA A 685 -6.78 7.44 22.95
CA ALA A 685 -5.77 7.75 21.95
C ALA A 685 -4.45 8.21 22.58
N ILE A 686 -4.51 9.15 23.52
CA ILE A 686 -3.31 9.71 24.18
C ILE A 686 -2.54 8.63 24.99
N LYS A 687 -3.26 7.75 25.67
CA LYS A 687 -2.63 6.68 26.47
C LYS A 687 -2.09 5.53 25.62
N ASN A 688 -2.64 5.34 24.44
CA ASN A 688 -2.26 4.25 23.55
C ASN A 688 -1.01 4.64 22.76
N LYS A 689 0.15 4.17 23.21
CA LYS A 689 1.43 4.32 22.52
C LYS A 689 1.62 3.17 21.53
N ASP A 690 1.32 3.39 20.26
CA ASP A 690 1.56 2.39 19.20
C ASP A 690 3.05 2.24 18.87
N THR A 691 3.81 3.31 19.00
CA THR A 691 5.26 3.29 18.79
C THR A 691 5.98 2.30 19.68
N ASP A 692 5.49 2.11 20.91
CA ASP A 692 6.06 1.15 21.87
C ASP A 692 5.64 -0.30 21.55
N LYS A 693 4.71 -0.51 20.63
CA LYS A 693 4.19 -1.84 20.26
C LYS A 693 4.96 -2.50 19.13
N ARG A 694 5.65 -1.73 18.27
CA ARG A 694 6.46 -2.33 17.21
C ARG A 694 7.69 -2.99 17.79
N LEU A 695 7.78 -4.30 17.59
CA LEU A 695 8.96 -5.09 17.96
C LEU A 695 9.97 -4.98 16.83
N THR A 696 11.01 -4.19 17.04
CA THR A 696 12.11 -3.97 16.10
C THR A 696 13.44 -4.37 16.74
N THR A 697 14.42 -4.68 15.92
CA THR A 697 15.75 -5.12 16.33
C THR A 697 16.86 -4.27 15.74
N THR A 698 16.50 -3.31 14.85
CA THR A 698 17.47 -2.51 14.08
C THR A 698 18.38 -1.68 14.99
N ALA A 699 17.84 -1.10 16.07
CA ALA A 699 18.65 -0.30 17.01
C ALA A 699 19.74 -1.11 17.68
N GLU A 700 19.40 -2.33 18.16
CA GLU A 700 20.34 -3.21 18.82
C GLU A 700 21.40 -3.74 17.87
N VAL A 701 20.99 -4.14 16.65
CA VAL A 701 21.92 -4.67 15.64
C VAL A 701 22.88 -3.56 15.17
N LEU A 702 22.38 -2.32 14.98
CA LEU A 702 23.22 -1.16 14.62
C LEU A 702 24.23 -0.86 15.72
N ARG A 703 23.82 -0.86 16.98
CA ARG A 703 24.70 -0.65 18.14
C ARG A 703 25.79 -1.73 18.22
N ALA A 704 25.40 -3.00 18.13
CA ALA A 704 26.36 -4.11 18.13
C ALA A 704 27.32 -4.10 16.93
N SER A 705 26.90 -3.55 15.80
CA SER A 705 27.77 -3.36 14.62
C SER A 705 28.79 -2.25 14.80
N ALA A 706 28.49 -1.20 15.57
CA ALA A 706 29.40 -0.09 15.84
C ALA A 706 30.49 -0.46 16.89
N GLU A 707 30.20 -1.42 17.75
CA GLU A 707 31.13 -1.94 18.77
C GLU A 707 32.16 -2.94 18.19
N ARG A 708 31.93 -3.44 16.98
CA ARG A 708 32.85 -4.32 16.23
C ARG A 708 33.70 -3.53 15.22
#